data_fb3554ca19c452c8b97ea5dec8c952b0
#
_entry.id   fb3554ca19c452c8b97ea5dec8c952b0
#
_cell.length_a   1.000
_cell.length_b   1.000
_cell.length_c   1.000
_cell.angle_alpha   90.00
_cell.angle_beta   90.00
_cell.angle_gamma   90.00
#
_symmetry.space_group_name_H-M   'P 1'
#
loop_
_entity.id
_entity.type
_entity.pdbx_description
1 polymer ?
#
loop_
_entity_poly.entity_id
_entity_poly.type
_entity_poly.pdbx_seq_one_letter_code
_entity_poly.pdbx_strand_id
1 'polypeptide(L)'
;AVHREEGLSQYRAYDSRGQLIAVKDTQGHETRYEYNIAGDLTAVIAPDGSRNGTQYDAWGKAVRTTQGGLTRSMEYDAAGRVIRLTSENGSHTTFRYDVLDRLIQETGFDGRTQRYHHDLTGKLIRSEDEGLVTHWYYDEADRLTHRTVKGETAEQWQYDERGWLTDISHISEGHRVAVHYGYDSKGRLASEHLTVHHPQTNELLWQHETRHAYNAQGLANRCIPDSLPAVEWLTYGSGWLAGMKLGDTPLVDFTRDRLHRETLRSFGRYELTTAYTPAGQLQRQHLNSLQYDRDYTWNDNGELIRISSPRQTRSYSYSTTGRLTGVHTTAANLDIRIPYATDPAGNRLPDPELHPDSTLSMWPDNRIARDAHYLYRYDRHGRLTEKTDLIPEGVIRTDDERTHRYHYDSQHRLVHYTRTQYEEPLVESRYLYDPLGRRVAKRVWRRERDLTGWMSLSRKPQVTWYGWDGDRLTTIQNDRTRIQTIYQPGSFTPLIRVETATGEQAKTQRRSLADTLQQSGGEDGGSVVFPPVLVQMLDRLESEILADRVSEESRRWLASCGLTVEQMQNQMDPVYTPARKIHLYHCDHRGLPLALISKEGATEWCAEYDEWGNLLNEENPHQLQQLIRLPGQQYDEESGLYYNRHRYYDPLQGRYITQDPIGLKGGWNFYQYPLNPVQYIDSMGLASKYGHLNNGGYGARPNKPPTPDPSKLPDIAKQLRLPYPIDQASSAPNVFKTFFRALSPYDYTLYCRKWVKPNLTCTPQDDSQYPGMDTKTASDYLPQTNWPTTQLPPGYTCAEPYLFPDINKPDGPATAGIDDLGEILAKMKQRTSRGIRK
;
A
#
# COMPACT_ATOMS: atom_id res chain seq x y z
N ALA A 1 9.49 1.57 35.35
CA ALA A 1 8.46 2.39 34.70
C ALA A 1 9.10 3.25 33.61
N VAL A 2 8.38 3.46 32.53
CA VAL A 2 8.73 4.43 31.49
C VAL A 2 7.65 5.51 31.54
N HIS A 3 8.07 6.73 31.86
CA HIS A 3 7.16 7.86 31.90
C HIS A 3 7.43 8.74 30.67
N ARG A 4 6.38 9.14 30.00
CA ARG A 4 6.39 10.06 28.87
C ARG A 4 5.64 11.32 29.24
N GLU A 5 5.77 12.37 28.44
CA GLU A 5 4.98 13.56 28.60
C GLU A 5 3.47 13.29 28.46
N GLU A 6 2.63 14.25 28.81
CA GLU A 6 1.16 14.15 28.83
C GLU A 6 0.62 13.02 29.75
N GLY A 7 1.40 12.61 30.75
CA GLY A 7 1.00 11.59 31.72
C GLY A 7 0.97 10.15 31.20
N LEU A 8 1.48 9.92 29.99
CA LEU A 8 1.55 8.59 29.42
C LEU A 8 2.65 7.78 30.12
N SER A 9 2.28 6.71 30.81
CA SER A 9 3.21 5.89 31.59
C SER A 9 3.03 4.41 31.27
N GLN A 10 4.14 3.71 31.24
CA GLN A 10 4.16 2.25 31.11
C GLN A 10 4.97 1.65 32.26
N TYR A 11 4.37 0.69 32.94
CA TYR A 11 4.99 -0.04 34.04
C TYR A 11 5.33 -1.45 33.57
N ARG A 12 6.54 -1.91 33.93
CA ARG A 12 7.02 -3.25 33.60
C ARG A 12 7.45 -3.96 34.86
N ALA A 13 7.07 -5.21 34.98
CA ALA A 13 7.50 -6.10 36.06
C ALA A 13 8.35 -7.24 35.48
N TYR A 14 9.37 -7.62 36.22
CA TYR A 14 10.31 -8.67 35.83
C TYR A 14 10.42 -9.70 36.94
N ASP A 15 10.66 -10.94 36.56
CA ASP A 15 10.98 -12.00 37.52
C ASP A 15 12.44 -11.94 38.01
N SER A 16 12.83 -12.84 38.87
CA SER A 16 14.20 -12.95 39.43
C SER A 16 15.28 -13.28 38.38
N ARG A 17 14.87 -13.74 37.18
CA ARG A 17 15.73 -14.03 36.02
C ARG A 17 15.84 -12.87 35.05
N GLY A 18 15.14 -11.77 35.32
CA GLY A 18 15.07 -10.59 34.43
C GLY A 18 14.11 -10.75 33.27
N GLN A 19 13.22 -11.75 33.28
CA GLN A 19 12.22 -11.96 32.25
C GLN A 19 11.01 -11.05 32.51
N LEU A 20 10.46 -10.46 31.47
CA LEU A 20 9.29 -9.58 31.55
C LEU A 20 8.05 -10.41 31.88
N ILE A 21 7.44 -10.21 33.04
CA ILE A 21 6.24 -10.94 33.47
C ILE A 21 4.95 -10.12 33.35
N ALA A 22 5.03 -8.81 33.32
CA ALA A 22 3.86 -7.97 33.16
C ALA A 22 4.19 -6.60 32.55
N VAL A 23 3.26 -6.09 31.75
CA VAL A 23 3.25 -4.72 31.25
C VAL A 23 1.90 -4.10 31.60
N LYS A 24 1.92 -2.92 32.21
CA LYS A 24 0.72 -2.18 32.62
C LYS A 24 0.74 -0.77 32.07
N ASP A 25 -0.38 -0.32 31.53
CA ASP A 25 -0.52 1.05 31.02
C ASP A 25 -0.97 2.03 32.13
N THR A 26 -1.14 3.31 31.79
CA THR A 26 -1.58 4.36 32.71
C THR A 26 -2.98 4.12 33.27
N GLN A 27 -3.84 3.42 32.57
CA GLN A 27 -5.23 3.12 32.97
C GLN A 27 -5.32 1.84 33.82
N GLY A 28 -4.24 1.11 33.96
CA GLY A 28 -4.17 -0.11 34.75
C GLY A 28 -4.42 -1.41 33.96
N HIS A 29 -4.55 -1.33 32.63
CA HIS A 29 -4.66 -2.51 31.78
C HIS A 29 -3.34 -3.29 31.81
N GLU A 30 -3.38 -4.54 32.14
CA GLU A 30 -2.21 -5.37 32.40
C GLU A 30 -2.16 -6.58 31.48
N THR A 31 -1.07 -6.70 30.71
CA THR A 31 -0.71 -7.90 29.96
C THR A 31 0.32 -8.69 30.73
N ARG A 32 0.13 -10.01 30.90
CA ARG A 32 1.03 -10.91 31.63
C ARG A 32 1.69 -11.90 30.71
N TYR A 33 2.88 -12.31 31.10
CA TYR A 33 3.72 -13.26 30.38
C TYR A 33 4.14 -14.42 31.28
N GLU A 34 4.03 -15.64 30.76
CA GLU A 34 4.46 -16.85 31.47
C GLU A 34 5.57 -17.54 30.67
N TYR A 35 6.52 -18.09 31.39
CA TYR A 35 7.69 -18.76 30.81
C TYR A 35 7.84 -20.16 31.38
N ASN A 36 8.44 -21.06 30.57
CA ASN A 36 8.88 -22.37 31.11
C ASN A 36 10.22 -22.24 31.85
N ILE A 37 10.71 -23.37 32.37
CA ILE A 37 11.99 -23.42 33.08
C ILE A 37 13.18 -23.05 32.19
N ALA A 38 13.08 -23.33 30.88
CA ALA A 38 14.10 -22.99 29.88
C ALA A 38 14.11 -21.50 29.51
N GLY A 39 13.10 -20.76 29.88
CA GLY A 39 12.97 -19.34 29.57
C GLY A 39 12.17 -19.04 28.30
N ASP A 40 11.51 -20.05 27.72
CA ASP A 40 10.66 -19.85 26.57
C ASP A 40 9.29 -19.32 26.97
N LEU A 41 8.74 -18.37 26.21
CA LEU A 41 7.43 -17.78 26.47
C LEU A 41 6.32 -18.79 26.17
N THR A 42 5.65 -19.25 27.23
CA THR A 42 4.59 -20.27 27.13
C THR A 42 3.19 -19.68 27.04
N ALA A 43 2.97 -18.48 27.54
CA ALA A 43 1.67 -17.81 27.43
C ALA A 43 1.78 -16.30 27.50
N VAL A 44 0.85 -15.65 26.81
CA VAL A 44 0.51 -14.24 26.94
C VAL A 44 -0.94 -14.15 27.39
N ILE A 45 -1.19 -13.41 28.46
CA ILE A 45 -2.52 -13.21 29.04
C ILE A 45 -2.88 -11.74 28.83
N ALA A 46 -3.91 -11.48 28.03
CA ALA A 46 -4.40 -10.14 27.75
C ALA A 46 -5.13 -9.54 28.97
N PRO A 47 -5.37 -8.21 28.99
CA PRO A 47 -6.09 -7.55 30.09
C PRO A 47 -7.49 -8.11 30.40
N ASP A 48 -8.18 -8.68 29.41
CA ASP A 48 -9.48 -9.35 29.59
C ASP A 48 -9.37 -10.78 30.15
N GLY A 49 -8.13 -11.28 30.38
CA GLY A 49 -7.85 -12.62 30.85
C GLY A 49 -7.76 -13.67 29.73
N SER A 50 -7.96 -13.30 28.47
CA SER A 50 -7.77 -14.23 27.34
C SER A 50 -6.31 -14.69 27.27
N ARG A 51 -6.11 -15.97 26.94
CA ARG A 51 -4.80 -16.61 27.00
C ARG A 51 -4.38 -17.13 25.63
N ASN A 52 -3.20 -16.70 25.19
CA ASN A 52 -2.52 -17.22 24.02
C ASN A 52 -1.37 -18.10 24.49
N GLY A 53 -1.34 -19.35 24.05
CA GLY A 53 -0.37 -20.35 24.53
C GLY A 53 0.55 -20.85 23.43
N THR A 54 1.80 -21.15 23.77
CA THR A 54 2.78 -21.79 22.90
C THR A 54 3.37 -23.02 23.59
N GLN A 55 3.39 -24.15 22.89
CA GLN A 55 4.02 -25.38 23.34
C GLN A 55 5.34 -25.60 22.60
N TYR A 56 6.35 -26.02 23.32
CA TYR A 56 7.69 -26.22 22.77
C TYR A 56 8.10 -27.72 22.91
N ASP A 57 8.96 -28.15 21.96
CA ASP A 57 9.62 -29.44 22.06
C ASP A 57 10.82 -29.38 23.06
N ALA A 58 11.48 -30.52 23.20
CA ALA A 58 12.64 -30.64 24.11
C ALA A 58 13.85 -29.79 23.70
N TRP A 59 13.88 -29.28 22.47
CA TRP A 59 14.93 -28.39 21.93
C TRP A 59 14.54 -26.91 21.93
N GLY A 60 13.39 -26.58 22.55
CA GLY A 60 12.91 -25.20 22.61
C GLY A 60 12.30 -24.67 21.30
N LYS A 61 11.80 -25.57 20.44
CA LYS A 61 11.09 -25.17 19.21
C LYS A 61 9.60 -25.22 19.43
N ALA A 62 8.89 -24.20 19.00
CA ALA A 62 7.44 -24.18 19.07
C ALA A 62 6.85 -25.26 18.15
N VAL A 63 6.03 -26.13 18.70
CA VAL A 63 5.32 -27.19 17.97
C VAL A 63 3.84 -26.93 17.86
N ARG A 64 3.29 -26.06 18.72
CA ARG A 64 1.88 -25.72 18.72
C ARG A 64 1.66 -24.33 19.29
N THR A 65 0.81 -23.56 18.65
CA THR A 65 0.29 -22.30 19.20
C THR A 65 -1.22 -22.38 19.31
N THR A 66 -1.79 -21.81 20.39
CA THR A 66 -3.24 -21.77 20.63
C THR A 66 -3.66 -20.37 20.99
N GLN A 67 -4.66 -19.85 20.29
CA GLN A 67 -5.25 -18.54 20.56
C GLN A 67 -6.77 -18.64 20.50
N GLY A 68 -7.45 -18.32 21.60
CA GLY A 68 -8.92 -18.41 21.67
C GLY A 68 -9.49 -19.78 21.28
N GLY A 69 -8.79 -20.86 21.59
CA GLY A 69 -9.16 -22.22 21.21
C GLY A 69 -8.73 -22.64 19.79
N LEU A 70 -8.23 -21.72 18.98
CA LEU A 70 -7.73 -22.01 17.63
C LEU A 70 -6.27 -22.44 17.70
N THR A 71 -5.94 -23.51 16.99
CA THR A 71 -4.63 -24.16 17.10
C THR A 71 -3.93 -24.25 15.76
N ARG A 72 -2.63 -23.93 15.76
CA ARG A 72 -1.69 -24.15 14.65
C ARG A 72 -0.57 -25.08 15.12
N SER A 73 -0.08 -25.93 14.22
CA SER A 73 0.99 -26.89 14.54
C SER A 73 2.16 -26.79 13.57
N MET A 74 3.33 -27.16 14.03
CA MET A 74 4.60 -27.10 13.31
C MET A 74 5.37 -28.39 13.53
N GLU A 75 5.91 -28.93 12.44
CA GLU A 75 6.78 -30.10 12.46
C GLU A 75 8.16 -29.76 11.91
N TYR A 76 9.18 -30.35 12.48
CA TYR A 76 10.57 -30.10 12.15
C TYR A 76 11.29 -31.37 11.74
N ASP A 77 12.30 -31.24 10.88
CA ASP A 77 13.23 -32.33 10.60
C ASP A 77 14.33 -32.43 11.66
N ALA A 78 15.21 -33.43 11.50
CA ALA A 78 16.30 -33.67 12.44
C ALA A 78 17.33 -32.52 12.49
N ALA A 79 17.43 -31.71 11.43
CA ALA A 79 18.25 -30.51 11.38
C ALA A 79 17.56 -29.30 12.03
N GLY A 80 16.30 -29.46 12.44
CA GLY A 80 15.50 -28.41 13.06
C GLY A 80 14.87 -27.43 12.09
N ARG A 81 14.74 -27.80 10.81
CA ARG A 81 14.05 -27.01 9.80
C ARG A 81 12.57 -27.37 9.77
N VAL A 82 11.72 -26.37 9.55
CA VAL A 82 10.27 -26.60 9.42
C VAL A 82 9.99 -27.39 8.14
N ILE A 83 9.35 -28.52 8.28
CA ILE A 83 8.94 -29.36 7.15
C ILE A 83 7.43 -29.32 6.90
N ARG A 84 6.64 -28.98 7.92
CA ARG A 84 5.19 -28.94 7.81
C ARG A 84 4.56 -27.92 8.75
N LEU A 85 3.60 -27.18 8.26
CA LEU A 85 2.71 -26.31 9.01
C LEU A 85 1.28 -26.82 8.85
N THR A 86 0.52 -26.83 9.93
CA THR A 86 -0.89 -27.21 9.92
C THR A 86 -1.74 -26.04 10.40
N SER A 87 -2.65 -25.57 9.54
CA SER A 87 -3.55 -24.46 9.83
C SER A 87 -4.67 -24.83 10.79
N GLU A 88 -5.45 -23.87 11.19
CA GLU A 88 -6.62 -24.04 12.05
C GLU A 88 -7.70 -24.92 11.43
N ASN A 89 -7.76 -24.97 10.10
CA ASN A 89 -8.70 -25.84 9.35
C ASN A 89 -8.11 -27.23 9.05
N GLY A 90 -6.90 -27.52 9.56
CA GLY A 90 -6.24 -28.82 9.37
C GLY A 90 -5.55 -29.01 8.02
N SER A 91 -5.52 -28.00 7.15
CA SER A 91 -4.74 -28.03 5.92
C SER A 91 -3.26 -27.84 6.18
N HIS A 92 -2.42 -28.27 5.25
CA HIS A 92 -0.98 -28.36 5.46
C HIS A 92 -0.22 -27.58 4.40
N THR A 93 0.87 -26.94 4.85
CA THR A 93 1.96 -26.45 3.98
C THR A 93 3.20 -27.27 4.27
N THR A 94 3.88 -27.78 3.26
CA THR A 94 5.09 -28.59 3.40
C THR A 94 6.28 -27.96 2.70
N PHE A 95 7.47 -28.18 3.27
CA PHE A 95 8.72 -27.62 2.78
C PHE A 95 9.77 -28.71 2.57
N ARG A 96 10.57 -28.56 1.53
CA ARG A 96 11.75 -29.42 1.25
C ARG A 96 12.98 -28.54 1.05
N TYR A 97 14.09 -29.02 1.55
CA TYR A 97 15.37 -28.32 1.54
C TYR A 97 16.45 -29.15 0.84
N ASP A 98 17.43 -28.47 0.29
CA ASP A 98 18.65 -29.12 -0.21
C ASP A 98 19.66 -29.36 0.92
N VAL A 99 20.80 -29.94 0.59
CA VAL A 99 21.89 -30.24 1.54
C VAL A 99 22.56 -28.99 2.11
N LEU A 100 22.33 -27.83 1.53
CA LEU A 100 22.82 -26.52 1.97
C LEU A 100 21.75 -25.75 2.74
N ASP A 101 20.70 -26.42 3.18
CA ASP A 101 19.55 -25.84 3.92
C ASP A 101 18.74 -24.79 3.13
N ARG A 102 18.83 -24.79 1.79
CA ARG A 102 18.06 -23.88 0.96
C ARG A 102 16.70 -24.51 0.61
N LEU A 103 15.65 -23.70 0.61
CA LEU A 103 14.33 -24.15 0.19
C LEU A 103 14.34 -24.48 -1.31
N ILE A 104 13.97 -25.72 -1.64
CA ILE A 104 13.85 -26.18 -3.02
C ILE A 104 12.42 -26.46 -3.44
N GLN A 105 11.50 -26.68 -2.50
CA GLN A 105 10.09 -26.89 -2.78
C GLN A 105 9.23 -26.45 -1.61
N GLU A 106 8.12 -25.83 -1.95
CA GLU A 106 7.02 -25.49 -1.05
C GLU A 106 5.72 -25.99 -1.68
N THR A 107 4.89 -26.67 -0.89
CA THR A 107 3.53 -27.05 -1.27
C THR A 107 2.57 -26.40 -0.29
N GLY A 108 1.78 -25.44 -0.76
CA GLY A 108 0.88 -24.64 0.06
C GLY A 108 -0.35 -25.39 0.56
N PHE A 109 -1.16 -24.71 1.37
CA PHE A 109 -2.39 -25.27 1.95
C PHE A 109 -3.41 -25.75 0.92
N ASP A 110 -3.34 -25.25 -0.30
CA ASP A 110 -4.20 -25.59 -1.44
C ASP A 110 -3.58 -26.65 -2.36
N GLY A 111 -2.41 -27.17 -2.01
CA GLY A 111 -1.66 -28.10 -2.85
C GLY A 111 -0.84 -27.46 -3.97
N ARG A 112 -0.89 -26.14 -4.13
CA ARG A 112 -0.05 -25.40 -5.08
C ARG A 112 1.41 -25.62 -4.77
N THR A 113 2.16 -26.09 -5.76
CA THR A 113 3.57 -26.45 -5.58
C THR A 113 4.47 -25.45 -6.30
N GLN A 114 5.43 -24.92 -5.56
CA GLN A 114 6.48 -24.07 -6.06
C GLN A 114 7.84 -24.74 -5.85
N ARG A 115 8.70 -24.69 -6.88
CA ARG A 115 10.05 -25.24 -6.86
C ARG A 115 11.08 -24.17 -7.16
N TYR A 116 12.23 -24.28 -6.52
CA TYR A 116 13.29 -23.29 -6.56
C TYR A 116 14.61 -23.95 -6.88
N HIS A 117 15.38 -23.35 -7.80
CA HIS A 117 16.72 -23.76 -8.16
C HIS A 117 17.70 -22.63 -7.94
N HIS A 118 18.78 -22.94 -7.30
CA HIS A 118 19.80 -21.97 -6.92
C HIS A 118 21.14 -22.28 -7.61
N ASP A 119 21.93 -21.25 -7.87
CA ASP A 119 23.31 -21.42 -8.30
C ASP A 119 24.24 -21.82 -7.13
N LEU A 120 25.51 -21.99 -7.42
CA LEU A 120 26.51 -22.35 -6.40
C LEU A 120 26.70 -21.26 -5.33
N THR A 121 26.40 -20.01 -5.65
CA THR A 121 26.47 -18.87 -4.71
C THR A 121 25.20 -18.69 -3.88
N GLY A 122 24.16 -19.48 -4.16
CA GLY A 122 22.87 -19.44 -3.46
C GLY A 122 21.85 -18.48 -4.04
N LYS A 123 22.11 -17.91 -5.23
CA LYS A 123 21.13 -17.06 -5.92
C LYS A 123 20.06 -17.93 -6.59
N LEU A 124 18.81 -17.47 -6.54
CA LEU A 124 17.73 -18.10 -7.26
C LEU A 124 17.90 -17.84 -8.77
N ILE A 125 18.06 -18.88 -9.54
CA ILE A 125 18.20 -18.81 -11.01
C ILE A 125 16.97 -19.29 -11.76
N ARG A 126 16.14 -20.14 -11.13
CA ARG A 126 14.92 -20.67 -11.73
C ARG A 126 13.89 -20.99 -10.67
N SER A 127 12.64 -20.67 -10.95
CA SER A 127 11.49 -21.17 -10.18
C SER A 127 10.46 -21.79 -11.11
N GLU A 128 9.64 -22.67 -10.53
CA GLU A 128 8.51 -23.28 -11.18
C GLU A 128 7.30 -23.20 -10.26
N ASP A 129 6.18 -22.67 -10.77
CA ASP A 129 4.93 -22.50 -10.06
C ASP A 129 3.81 -23.10 -10.89
N GLU A 130 3.39 -24.33 -10.54
CA GLU A 130 2.37 -25.10 -11.27
C GLU A 130 2.60 -25.11 -12.80
N GLY A 131 3.84 -25.32 -13.22
CA GLY A 131 4.24 -25.33 -14.62
C GLY A 131 4.60 -23.98 -15.23
N LEU A 132 4.47 -22.90 -14.47
CA LEU A 132 4.94 -21.59 -14.87
C LEU A 132 6.44 -21.46 -14.51
N VAL A 133 7.30 -21.51 -15.51
CA VAL A 133 8.76 -21.48 -15.32
C VAL A 133 9.29 -20.07 -15.51
N THR A 134 10.04 -19.60 -14.52
CA THR A 134 10.70 -18.29 -14.52
C THR A 134 12.19 -18.47 -14.34
N HIS A 135 12.99 -17.76 -15.14
CA HIS A 135 14.44 -17.69 -14.99
C HIS A 135 14.87 -16.27 -14.67
N TRP A 136 15.90 -16.15 -13.82
CA TRP A 136 16.54 -14.89 -13.44
C TRP A 136 17.98 -14.88 -13.90
N TYR A 137 18.41 -13.73 -14.43
CA TYR A 137 19.75 -13.52 -14.98
C TYR A 137 20.42 -12.35 -14.27
N TYR A 138 21.68 -12.52 -13.98
CA TYR A 138 22.47 -11.57 -13.20
C TYR A 138 23.70 -11.13 -13.98
N ASP A 139 24.18 -9.93 -13.72
CA ASP A 139 25.46 -9.45 -14.22
C ASP A 139 26.64 -9.93 -13.36
N GLU A 140 27.87 -9.54 -13.75
CA GLU A 140 29.11 -9.91 -13.03
C GLU A 140 29.16 -9.33 -11.59
N ALA A 141 28.38 -8.30 -11.30
CA ALA A 141 28.26 -7.70 -9.98
C ALA A 141 27.07 -8.28 -9.17
N ASP A 142 26.52 -9.43 -9.61
CA ASP A 142 25.39 -10.10 -8.98
C ASP A 142 24.06 -9.29 -8.95
N ARG A 143 23.93 -8.30 -9.87
CA ARG A 143 22.71 -7.50 -10.01
C ARG A 143 21.79 -8.14 -11.04
N LEU A 144 20.50 -8.14 -10.78
CA LEU A 144 19.48 -8.69 -11.67
C LEU A 144 19.38 -7.85 -12.95
N THR A 145 19.60 -8.46 -14.11
CA THR A 145 19.53 -7.76 -15.40
C THR A 145 18.21 -7.98 -16.13
N HIS A 146 17.72 -9.19 -16.14
CA HIS A 146 16.42 -9.50 -16.72
C HIS A 146 15.84 -10.79 -16.15
N ARG A 147 14.58 -10.98 -16.42
CA ARG A 147 13.83 -12.17 -16.04
C ARG A 147 13.05 -12.67 -17.25
N THR A 148 13.03 -13.98 -17.44
CA THR A 148 12.22 -14.59 -18.48
C THR A 148 11.12 -15.46 -17.87
N VAL A 149 9.95 -15.47 -18.51
CA VAL A 149 8.83 -16.37 -18.16
C VAL A 149 8.45 -17.13 -19.41
N LYS A 150 8.43 -18.46 -19.33
CA LYS A 150 8.21 -19.34 -20.49
C LYS A 150 9.18 -19.07 -21.66
N GLY A 151 10.39 -18.59 -21.36
CA GLY A 151 11.40 -18.26 -22.35
C GLY A 151 11.34 -16.86 -22.96
N GLU A 152 10.29 -16.08 -22.67
CA GLU A 152 10.15 -14.71 -23.13
C GLU A 152 10.60 -13.73 -22.04
N THR A 153 11.26 -12.63 -22.44
CA THR A 153 11.69 -11.60 -21.48
C THR A 153 10.48 -10.92 -20.85
N ALA A 154 10.33 -11.10 -19.55
CA ALA A 154 9.25 -10.50 -18.77
C ALA A 154 9.58 -9.12 -18.26
N GLU A 155 10.82 -8.89 -17.82
CA GLU A 155 11.30 -7.62 -17.28
C GLU A 155 12.80 -7.43 -17.53
N GLN A 156 13.23 -6.16 -17.60
CA GLN A 156 14.62 -5.76 -17.76
C GLN A 156 14.98 -4.67 -16.77
N TRP A 157 16.20 -4.73 -16.23
CA TRP A 157 16.78 -3.74 -15.30
C TRP A 157 18.08 -3.21 -15.85
N GLN A 158 18.29 -1.90 -15.74
CA GLN A 158 19.52 -1.24 -16.14
C GLN A 158 20.09 -0.45 -14.97
N TYR A 159 21.41 -0.38 -14.90
CA TYR A 159 22.13 0.27 -13.81
C TYR A 159 23.18 1.23 -14.40
N ASP A 160 23.46 2.30 -13.67
CA ASP A 160 24.55 3.22 -14.01
C ASP A 160 25.91 2.66 -13.59
N GLU A 161 26.99 3.41 -13.90
CA GLU A 161 28.36 3.03 -13.56
C GLU A 161 28.59 2.88 -12.05
N ARG A 162 27.78 3.54 -11.23
CA ARG A 162 27.81 3.44 -9.75
C ARG A 162 27.05 2.23 -9.23
N GLY A 163 26.36 1.53 -10.09
CA GLY A 163 25.52 0.39 -9.74
C GLY A 163 24.11 0.78 -9.27
N TRP A 164 23.68 2.00 -9.52
CA TRP A 164 22.32 2.44 -9.18
C TRP A 164 21.34 2.09 -10.31
N LEU A 165 20.15 1.66 -9.92
CA LEU A 165 19.10 1.30 -10.86
C LEU A 165 18.58 2.56 -11.57
N THR A 166 18.72 2.61 -12.90
CA THR A 166 18.26 3.74 -13.71
C THR A 166 16.94 3.45 -14.41
N ASP A 167 16.74 2.22 -14.86
CA ASP A 167 15.58 1.87 -15.66
C ASP A 167 15.08 0.47 -15.36
N ILE A 168 13.74 0.37 -15.37
CA ILE A 168 13.05 -0.91 -15.38
C ILE A 168 12.02 -0.86 -16.48
N SER A 169 11.95 -1.88 -17.30
CA SER A 169 10.95 -1.96 -18.37
C SER A 169 10.38 -3.35 -18.53
N HIS A 170 9.15 -3.39 -19.04
CA HIS A 170 8.48 -4.62 -19.45
C HIS A 170 7.41 -4.35 -20.51
N ILE A 171 6.81 -5.43 -21.00
CA ILE A 171 5.65 -5.38 -21.87
C ILE A 171 4.41 -5.78 -21.07
N SER A 172 3.40 -4.91 -21.03
CA SER A 172 2.09 -5.15 -20.42
C SER A 172 1.02 -5.04 -21.49
N GLU A 173 0.29 -6.12 -21.75
CA GLU A 173 -0.75 -6.18 -22.80
C GLU A 173 -0.25 -5.58 -24.15
N GLY A 174 0.96 -5.91 -24.53
CA GLY A 174 1.62 -5.40 -25.74
C GLY A 174 2.27 -4.03 -25.60
N HIS A 175 1.89 -3.22 -24.63
CA HIS A 175 2.45 -1.87 -24.41
C HIS A 175 3.79 -1.94 -23.68
N ARG A 176 4.75 -1.13 -24.14
CA ARG A 176 6.01 -0.96 -23.42
C ARG A 176 5.81 0.02 -22.28
N VAL A 177 6.02 -0.45 -21.07
CA VAL A 177 5.95 0.35 -19.85
C VAL A 177 7.30 0.36 -19.18
N ALA A 178 7.80 1.56 -18.86
CA ALA A 178 9.11 1.74 -18.25
C ALA A 178 9.03 2.74 -17.08
N VAL A 179 9.90 2.53 -16.10
CA VAL A 179 10.12 3.45 -14.98
C VAL A 179 11.58 3.86 -15.00
N HIS A 180 11.83 5.17 -15.02
CA HIS A 180 13.16 5.76 -15.06
C HIS A 180 13.43 6.47 -13.73
N TYR A 181 14.62 6.28 -13.18
CA TYR A 181 15.04 6.88 -11.92
C TYR A 181 16.19 7.86 -12.12
N GLY A 182 16.05 9.05 -11.55
CA GLY A 182 17.10 10.05 -11.48
C GLY A 182 17.56 10.27 -10.04
N TYR A 183 18.84 10.61 -9.87
CA TYR A 183 19.46 10.78 -8.55
C TYR A 183 20.10 12.13 -8.40
N ASP A 184 20.13 12.66 -7.18
CA ASP A 184 20.87 13.86 -6.85
C ASP A 184 22.38 13.57 -6.68
N SER A 185 23.17 14.64 -6.47
CA SER A 185 24.62 14.51 -6.28
C SER A 185 25.04 13.70 -5.05
N LYS A 186 24.14 13.54 -4.08
CA LYS A 186 24.33 12.72 -2.86
C LYS A 186 23.82 11.29 -3.03
N GLY A 187 23.31 10.95 -4.21
CA GLY A 187 22.81 9.63 -4.51
C GLY A 187 21.40 9.35 -3.99
N ARG A 188 20.62 10.38 -3.66
CA ARG A 188 19.23 10.22 -3.25
C ARG A 188 18.31 10.30 -4.47
N LEU A 189 17.18 9.61 -4.43
CA LEU A 189 16.22 9.63 -5.51
C LEU A 189 15.67 11.06 -5.73
N ALA A 190 15.97 11.63 -6.90
CA ALA A 190 15.53 12.95 -7.29
C ALA A 190 14.28 12.91 -8.18
N SER A 191 14.13 11.87 -8.98
CA SER A 191 12.96 11.72 -9.86
C SER A 191 12.59 10.27 -10.11
N GLU A 192 11.30 10.04 -10.29
CA GLU A 192 10.71 8.81 -10.80
C GLU A 192 9.83 9.16 -11.99
N HIS A 193 10.13 8.63 -13.16
CA HIS A 193 9.45 8.93 -14.40
C HIS A 193 8.91 7.66 -15.04
N LEU A 194 7.57 7.58 -15.14
CA LEU A 194 6.85 6.49 -15.77
C LEU A 194 6.53 6.86 -17.23
N THR A 195 6.72 5.92 -18.14
CA THR A 195 6.35 6.05 -19.55
C THR A 195 5.59 4.84 -20.06
N VAL A 196 4.58 5.08 -20.90
CA VAL A 196 3.80 4.04 -21.59
C VAL A 196 3.81 4.35 -23.09
N HIS A 197 4.27 3.39 -23.89
CA HIS A 197 4.36 3.51 -25.34
C HIS A 197 3.42 2.55 -26.06
N HIS A 198 2.90 3.01 -27.19
CA HIS A 198 2.04 2.20 -28.05
C HIS A 198 2.82 1.00 -28.62
N PRO A 199 2.21 -0.21 -28.67
CA PRO A 199 2.91 -1.42 -29.04
C PRO A 199 3.45 -1.44 -30.48
N GLN A 200 2.80 -0.75 -31.39
CA GLN A 200 3.16 -0.80 -32.83
C GLN A 200 3.88 0.47 -33.31
N THR A 201 3.40 1.63 -32.88
CA THR A 201 3.94 2.93 -33.33
C THR A 201 5.05 3.46 -32.46
N ASN A 202 5.23 2.88 -31.27
CA ASN A 202 6.15 3.36 -30.22
C ASN A 202 5.90 4.82 -29.81
N GLU A 203 4.70 5.32 -30.09
CA GLU A 203 4.26 6.65 -29.66
C GLU A 203 4.06 6.68 -28.14
N LEU A 204 4.46 7.77 -27.51
CA LEU A 204 4.23 8.00 -26.09
C LEU A 204 2.75 8.25 -25.83
N LEU A 205 2.09 7.33 -25.12
CA LEU A 205 0.67 7.43 -24.77
C LEU A 205 0.44 8.10 -23.42
N TRP A 206 1.32 7.85 -22.46
CA TRP A 206 1.23 8.37 -21.12
C TRP A 206 2.60 8.54 -20.52
N GLN A 207 2.76 9.58 -19.74
CA GLN A 207 3.92 9.78 -18.88
C GLN A 207 3.51 10.45 -17.58
N HIS A 208 4.22 10.13 -16.52
CA HIS A 208 4.04 10.73 -15.22
C HIS A 208 5.40 10.83 -14.52
N GLU A 209 5.75 12.02 -14.05
CA GLU A 209 7.00 12.25 -13.34
C GLU A 209 6.72 12.85 -11.96
N THR A 210 7.42 12.35 -10.97
CA THR A 210 7.46 12.93 -9.63
C THR A 210 8.90 13.25 -9.28
N ARG A 211 9.17 14.49 -8.85
CA ARG A 211 10.49 14.92 -8.41
C ARG A 211 10.49 15.18 -6.90
N HIS A 212 11.62 14.91 -6.28
CA HIS A 212 11.82 15.09 -4.86
C HIS A 212 13.00 16.03 -4.59
N ALA A 213 12.85 16.91 -3.60
CA ALA A 213 13.92 17.72 -3.07
C ALA A 213 14.05 17.46 -1.56
N TYR A 214 15.27 17.61 -1.06
CA TYR A 214 15.62 17.27 0.31
C TYR A 214 16.11 18.51 1.04
N ASN A 215 15.74 18.63 2.33
CA ASN A 215 16.25 19.69 3.20
C ASN A 215 17.70 19.39 3.66
N ALA A 216 18.25 20.29 4.45
CA ALA A 216 19.61 20.17 5.00
C ALA A 216 19.81 18.91 5.87
N GLN A 217 18.74 18.44 6.55
CA GLN A 217 18.74 17.23 7.36
C GLN A 217 18.55 15.93 6.53
N GLY A 218 18.42 16.06 5.20
CA GLY A 218 18.22 14.91 4.33
C GLY A 218 16.78 14.37 4.29
N LEU A 219 15.82 15.11 4.82
CA LEU A 219 14.39 14.76 4.71
C LEU A 219 13.86 15.28 3.37
N ALA A 220 13.09 14.47 2.68
CA ALA A 220 12.37 14.91 1.48
C ALA A 220 11.14 15.72 1.91
N ASN A 221 11.34 17.00 2.08
CA ASN A 221 10.30 17.93 2.50
C ASN A 221 9.57 18.57 1.33
N ARG A 222 10.01 18.36 0.10
CA ARG A 222 9.45 18.95 -1.10
C ARG A 222 9.26 17.89 -2.18
N CYS A 223 8.05 17.81 -2.69
CA CYS A 223 7.67 16.95 -3.81
C CYS A 223 7.10 17.81 -4.92
N ILE A 224 7.52 17.58 -6.15
CA ILE A 224 7.00 18.26 -7.33
C ILE A 224 6.30 17.23 -8.20
N PRO A 225 4.97 17.08 -8.05
CA PRO A 225 4.20 16.23 -8.93
C PRO A 225 4.11 16.84 -10.33
N ASP A 226 3.90 16.00 -11.32
CA ASP A 226 3.63 16.46 -12.68
C ASP A 226 2.38 17.36 -12.71
N SER A 227 2.51 18.51 -13.38
CA SER A 227 1.44 19.51 -13.58
C SER A 227 0.88 20.17 -12.31
N LEU A 228 1.54 20.05 -11.17
CA LEU A 228 1.22 20.77 -9.95
C LEU A 228 2.40 21.65 -9.50
N PRO A 229 2.13 22.73 -8.78
CA PRO A 229 3.17 23.39 -8.00
C PRO A 229 3.76 22.44 -6.97
N ALA A 230 4.96 22.77 -6.50
CA ALA A 230 5.61 21.96 -5.48
C ALA A 230 4.75 21.84 -4.21
N VAL A 231 4.64 20.61 -3.70
CA VAL A 231 4.11 20.32 -2.37
C VAL A 231 5.27 20.42 -1.38
N GLU A 232 5.19 21.35 -0.46
CA GLU A 232 6.20 21.56 0.55
C GLU A 232 5.64 21.29 1.94
N TRP A 233 6.33 20.43 2.69
CA TRP A 233 5.99 20.08 4.06
C TRP A 233 6.78 20.96 5.04
N LEU A 234 6.05 21.68 5.86
CA LEU A 234 6.62 22.48 6.93
C LEU A 234 6.80 21.59 8.16
N THR A 235 8.02 21.62 8.70
CA THR A 235 8.38 20.75 9.82
C THR A 235 9.07 21.55 10.92
N TYR A 236 9.03 21.01 12.14
CA TYR A 236 9.75 21.56 13.29
C TYR A 236 10.51 20.45 14.04
N GLY A 237 11.48 20.84 14.86
CA GLY A 237 12.29 19.92 15.65
C GLY A 237 13.01 18.89 14.77
N SER A 238 12.90 17.62 15.11
CA SER A 238 13.49 16.50 14.36
C SER A 238 12.71 16.07 13.11
N GLY A 239 11.83 16.93 12.59
CA GLY A 239 11.04 16.66 11.37
C GLY A 239 9.56 16.42 11.61
N TRP A 240 8.99 16.92 12.72
CA TRP A 240 7.56 16.83 12.98
C TRP A 240 6.76 17.78 12.09
N LEU A 241 5.66 17.28 11.55
CA LEU A 241 4.83 18.00 10.59
C LEU A 241 4.08 19.15 11.27
N ALA A 242 4.25 20.37 10.76
CA ALA A 242 3.55 21.57 11.19
C ALA A 242 2.56 22.11 10.16
N GLY A 243 2.76 21.83 8.88
CA GLY A 243 1.87 22.30 7.83
C GLY A 243 2.28 21.86 6.45
N MET A 244 1.50 22.30 5.47
CA MET A 244 1.72 22.01 4.06
C MET A 244 1.42 23.24 3.21
N LYS A 245 2.28 23.48 2.22
CA LYS A 245 2.05 24.46 1.16
C LYS A 245 1.92 23.78 -0.19
N LEU A 246 1.13 24.36 -1.06
CA LEU A 246 1.10 24.05 -2.49
C LEU A 246 1.60 25.27 -3.26
N GLY A 247 2.82 25.17 -3.80
CA GLY A 247 3.56 26.33 -4.26
C GLY A 247 3.84 27.30 -3.09
N ASP A 248 3.46 28.56 -3.27
CA ASP A 248 3.59 29.58 -2.24
C ASP A 248 2.36 29.70 -1.33
N THR A 249 1.30 28.93 -1.58
CA THR A 249 0.04 29.02 -0.85
C THR A 249 0.01 28.01 0.29
N PRO A 250 -0.03 28.44 1.57
CA PRO A 250 -0.32 27.56 2.70
C PRO A 250 -1.72 26.98 2.58
N LEU A 251 -1.87 25.67 2.77
CA LEU A 251 -3.16 24.98 2.69
C LEU A 251 -3.60 24.37 4.00
N VAL A 252 -2.71 23.69 4.69
CA VAL A 252 -3.04 22.95 5.92
C VAL A 252 -2.03 23.29 7.00
N ASP A 253 -2.54 23.55 8.21
CA ASP A 253 -1.73 23.73 9.41
C ASP A 253 -2.06 22.66 10.45
N PHE A 254 -1.05 22.18 11.15
CA PHE A 254 -1.15 21.20 12.21
C PHE A 254 -0.61 21.74 13.51
N THR A 255 -1.40 21.67 14.57
CA THR A 255 -0.92 21.89 15.94
C THR A 255 -0.76 20.55 16.63
N ARG A 256 0.30 20.41 17.43
CA ARG A 256 0.65 19.15 18.09
C ARG A 256 0.92 19.37 19.57
N ASP A 257 0.65 18.33 20.35
CA ASP A 257 0.97 18.28 21.77
C ASP A 257 2.47 17.98 22.01
N ARG A 258 2.87 17.85 23.24
CA ARG A 258 4.27 17.56 23.63
C ARG A 258 4.73 16.15 23.22
N LEU A 259 3.81 15.23 22.97
CA LEU A 259 4.09 13.91 22.37
C LEU A 259 4.08 13.95 20.84
N HIS A 260 3.98 15.15 20.26
CA HIS A 260 3.88 15.38 18.82
C HIS A 260 2.65 14.76 18.15
N ARG A 261 1.59 14.45 18.93
CA ARG A 261 0.31 14.00 18.37
C ARG A 261 -0.45 15.21 17.84
N GLU A 262 -1.19 15.01 16.76
CA GLU A 262 -2.03 16.06 16.18
C GLU A 262 -3.21 16.39 17.09
N THR A 263 -3.33 17.64 17.48
CA THR A 263 -4.43 18.14 18.32
C THR A 263 -5.37 19.09 17.58
N LEU A 264 -4.87 19.75 16.54
CA LEU A 264 -5.67 20.62 15.68
C LEU A 264 -5.18 20.52 14.23
N ARG A 265 -6.12 20.48 13.31
CA ARG A 265 -5.89 20.59 11.87
C ARG A 265 -6.76 21.71 11.31
N SER A 266 -6.16 22.62 10.55
CA SER A 266 -6.86 23.74 9.94
C SER A 266 -6.71 23.74 8.42
N PHE A 267 -7.80 24.00 7.70
CA PHE A 267 -7.84 24.19 6.25
C PHE A 267 -8.93 25.21 5.92
N GLY A 268 -8.55 26.43 5.57
CA GLY A 268 -9.51 27.50 5.37
C GLY A 268 -10.38 27.70 6.62
N ARG A 269 -11.69 27.51 6.49
CA ARG A 269 -12.66 27.58 7.61
C ARG A 269 -12.86 26.26 8.34
N TYR A 270 -12.25 25.19 7.86
CA TYR A 270 -12.33 23.88 8.50
C TYR A 270 -11.32 23.79 9.64
N GLU A 271 -11.78 23.35 10.79
CA GLU A 271 -10.96 23.08 11.97
C GLU A 271 -11.37 21.74 12.60
N LEU A 272 -10.43 20.85 12.73
CA LEU A 272 -10.60 19.56 13.39
C LEU A 272 -9.75 19.50 14.65
N THR A 273 -10.41 19.40 15.80
CA THR A 273 -9.76 19.22 17.10
C THR A 273 -9.76 17.73 17.48
N THR A 274 -8.62 17.23 17.94
CA THR A 274 -8.43 15.83 18.32
C THR A 274 -7.99 15.73 19.78
N ALA A 275 -8.64 14.84 20.55
CA ALA A 275 -8.30 14.54 21.93
C ALA A 275 -7.98 13.05 22.10
N TYR A 276 -7.14 12.74 23.08
CA TYR A 276 -6.65 11.39 23.34
C TYR A 276 -6.96 10.94 24.76
N THR A 277 -7.13 9.62 24.94
CA THR A 277 -7.27 9.00 26.28
C THR A 277 -5.95 9.08 27.05
N PRO A 278 -5.97 8.90 28.39
CA PRO A 278 -4.73 8.79 29.17
C PRO A 278 -3.79 7.67 28.70
N ALA A 279 -4.30 6.63 28.04
CA ALA A 279 -3.51 5.57 27.44
C ALA A 279 -2.95 5.94 26.04
N GLY A 280 -3.30 7.12 25.52
CA GLY A 280 -2.81 7.62 24.22
C GLY A 280 -3.69 7.24 23.04
N GLN A 281 -4.83 6.62 23.25
CA GLN A 281 -5.78 6.27 22.20
C GLN A 281 -6.64 7.46 21.80
N LEU A 282 -7.13 7.46 20.56
CA LEU A 282 -8.05 8.49 20.07
C LEU A 282 -9.33 8.47 20.89
N GLN A 283 -9.69 9.61 21.51
CA GLN A 283 -10.89 9.75 22.35
C GLN A 283 -11.98 10.52 21.63
N ARG A 284 -11.63 11.63 21.00
CA ARG A 284 -12.59 12.52 20.35
C ARG A 284 -11.99 13.19 19.14
N GLN A 285 -12.79 13.34 18.11
CA GLN A 285 -12.57 14.26 17.01
C GLN A 285 -13.76 15.22 16.95
N HIS A 286 -13.49 16.51 17.09
CA HIS A 286 -14.50 17.57 17.07
C HIS A 286 -14.23 18.49 15.89
N LEU A 287 -15.25 18.66 15.06
CA LEU A 287 -15.20 19.57 13.94
C LEU A 287 -15.97 20.84 14.29
N ASN A 288 -15.55 21.98 13.77
CA ASN A 288 -16.31 23.23 13.91
C ASN A 288 -17.71 23.17 13.24
N SER A 289 -17.98 22.09 12.50
CA SER A 289 -19.33 21.67 12.09
C SER A 289 -19.69 20.38 12.83
N LEU A 290 -20.69 20.39 13.68
CA LEU A 290 -21.08 19.29 14.55
C LEU A 290 -21.41 17.97 13.83
N GLN A 291 -21.69 18.03 12.54
CA GLN A 291 -22.13 16.86 11.73
C GLN A 291 -21.15 15.70 11.74
N TYR A 292 -19.86 15.98 11.90
CA TYR A 292 -18.79 14.98 11.83
C TYR A 292 -18.09 14.73 13.16
N ASP A 293 -18.65 15.23 14.26
CA ASP A 293 -18.11 14.94 15.59
C ASP A 293 -18.16 13.45 15.89
N ARG A 294 -17.09 12.95 16.49
CA ARG A 294 -16.95 11.53 16.85
C ARG A 294 -16.30 11.37 18.20
N ASP A 295 -16.92 10.52 19.01
CA ASP A 295 -16.37 10.01 20.26
C ASP A 295 -16.04 8.53 20.12
N TYR A 296 -14.86 8.13 20.59
CA TYR A 296 -14.32 6.78 20.48
C TYR A 296 -14.21 6.15 21.87
N THR A 297 -14.68 4.92 22.00
CA THR A 297 -14.59 4.16 23.25
C THR A 297 -13.85 2.86 23.01
N TRP A 298 -12.93 2.54 23.90
CA TRP A 298 -12.03 1.41 23.82
C TRP A 298 -12.27 0.44 24.99
N ASN A 299 -12.07 -0.86 24.78
CA ASN A 299 -12.06 -1.85 25.83
C ASN A 299 -10.66 -1.97 26.47
N ASP A 300 -10.55 -2.87 27.47
CA ASP A 300 -9.31 -3.09 28.22
C ASP A 300 -8.19 -3.70 27.35
N ASN A 301 -8.54 -4.40 26.27
CA ASN A 301 -7.58 -4.94 25.29
C ASN A 301 -7.11 -3.91 24.25
N GLY A 302 -7.63 -2.68 24.32
CA GLY A 302 -7.32 -1.66 23.34
C GLY A 302 -8.07 -1.81 22.02
N GLU A 303 -9.17 -2.57 22.00
CA GLU A 303 -10.04 -2.68 20.84
C GLU A 303 -11.10 -1.59 20.86
N LEU A 304 -11.38 -1.01 19.68
CA LEU A 304 -12.38 0.03 19.50
C LEU A 304 -13.78 -0.57 19.56
N ILE A 305 -14.51 -0.32 20.63
CA ILE A 305 -15.85 -0.91 20.87
C ILE A 305 -17.00 -0.02 20.51
N ARG A 306 -16.79 1.30 20.36
CA ARG A 306 -17.86 2.24 20.01
C ARG A 306 -17.33 3.48 19.31
N ILE A 307 -18.05 3.89 18.30
CA ILE A 307 -17.95 5.21 17.67
C ILE A 307 -19.32 5.88 17.78
N SER A 308 -19.38 7.01 18.48
CA SER A 308 -20.59 7.79 18.65
C SER A 308 -20.49 9.10 17.89
N SER A 309 -21.51 9.40 17.10
CA SER A 309 -21.64 10.65 16.36
C SER A 309 -23.04 11.25 16.55
N PRO A 310 -23.29 12.51 16.20
CA PRO A 310 -24.63 13.10 16.29
C PRO A 310 -25.71 12.38 15.48
N ARG A 311 -25.31 11.69 14.40
CA ARG A 311 -26.23 10.97 13.51
C ARG A 311 -26.52 9.56 13.97
N GLN A 312 -25.51 8.85 14.45
CA GLN A 312 -25.62 7.44 14.82
C GLN A 312 -24.52 7.01 15.79
N THR A 313 -24.78 5.93 16.48
CA THR A 313 -23.78 5.23 17.29
C THR A 313 -23.57 3.83 16.74
N ARG A 314 -22.31 3.45 16.51
CA ARG A 314 -21.93 2.10 16.15
C ARG A 314 -21.14 1.46 17.29
N SER A 315 -21.59 0.29 17.71
CA SER A 315 -20.91 -0.53 18.73
C SER A 315 -20.41 -1.81 18.10
N TYR A 316 -19.19 -2.20 18.47
CA TYR A 316 -18.48 -3.33 17.88
C TYR A 316 -18.23 -4.39 18.93
N SER A 317 -18.40 -5.66 18.55
CA SER A 317 -18.08 -6.80 19.37
C SER A 317 -16.99 -7.65 18.71
N TYR A 318 -16.14 -8.25 19.56
CA TYR A 318 -14.98 -9.02 19.11
C TYR A 318 -14.93 -10.38 19.75
N SER A 319 -14.31 -11.33 19.02
CA SER A 319 -13.96 -12.64 19.58
C SER A 319 -12.75 -12.52 20.50
N THR A 320 -12.44 -13.59 21.24
CA THR A 320 -11.22 -13.71 22.05
C THR A 320 -9.92 -13.62 21.23
N THR A 321 -10.00 -13.77 19.92
CA THR A 321 -8.89 -13.60 18.97
C THR A 321 -8.84 -12.23 18.34
N GLY A 322 -9.66 -11.27 18.77
CA GLY A 322 -9.73 -9.92 18.25
C GLY A 322 -10.40 -9.79 16.88
N ARG A 323 -11.16 -10.80 16.44
CA ARG A 323 -11.93 -10.73 15.19
C ARG A 323 -13.26 -10.00 15.44
N LEU A 324 -13.66 -9.16 14.50
CA LEU A 324 -14.96 -8.51 14.55
C LEU A 324 -16.08 -9.57 14.45
N THR A 325 -16.96 -9.63 15.46
CA THR A 325 -18.08 -10.59 15.52
C THR A 325 -19.43 -9.95 15.32
N GLY A 326 -19.53 -8.63 15.40
CA GLY A 326 -20.79 -7.96 15.16
C GLY A 326 -20.70 -6.46 15.25
N VAL A 327 -21.66 -5.81 14.61
CA VAL A 327 -21.85 -4.36 14.62
C VAL A 327 -23.29 -4.06 14.98
N HIS A 328 -23.50 -3.18 15.94
CA HIS A 328 -24.79 -2.68 16.35
C HIS A 328 -24.86 -1.18 16.06
N THR A 329 -25.68 -0.79 15.10
CA THR A 329 -25.91 0.60 14.70
C THR A 329 -27.23 1.09 15.25
N THR A 330 -27.18 2.18 16.01
CA THR A 330 -28.38 2.84 16.56
C THR A 330 -28.44 4.31 16.11
N ALA A 331 -29.62 4.75 15.68
CA ALA A 331 -29.92 6.12 15.33
C ALA A 331 -31.39 6.43 15.72
N ALA A 332 -31.88 7.62 15.49
CA ALA A 332 -33.22 8.06 15.95
C ALA A 332 -34.36 7.09 15.54
N ASN A 333 -34.27 6.47 14.35
CA ASN A 333 -35.27 5.52 13.84
C ASN A 333 -34.62 4.24 13.28
N LEU A 334 -33.42 3.91 13.76
CA LEU A 334 -32.64 2.79 13.25
C LEU A 334 -32.04 2.00 14.42
N ASP A 335 -32.29 0.71 14.44
CA ASP A 335 -31.66 -0.25 15.33
C ASP A 335 -31.34 -1.50 14.50
N ILE A 336 -30.09 -1.60 14.06
CA ILE A 336 -29.63 -2.69 13.20
C ILE A 336 -28.46 -3.40 13.86
N ARG A 337 -28.56 -4.74 13.93
CA ARG A 337 -27.48 -5.61 14.37
C ARG A 337 -27.04 -6.49 13.21
N ILE A 338 -25.76 -6.45 12.91
CA ILE A 338 -25.15 -7.26 11.86
C ILE A 338 -24.13 -8.16 12.51
N PRO A 339 -24.38 -9.48 12.60
CA PRO A 339 -23.40 -10.43 13.10
C PRO A 339 -22.38 -10.78 12.00
N TYR A 340 -21.14 -11.02 12.42
CA TYR A 340 -20.06 -11.50 11.56
C TYR A 340 -19.48 -12.78 12.14
N ALA A 341 -19.81 -13.92 11.53
CA ALA A 341 -19.22 -15.19 11.87
C ALA A 341 -18.01 -15.47 10.97
N THR A 342 -17.01 -16.12 11.54
CA THR A 342 -15.85 -16.62 10.79
C THR A 342 -15.59 -18.08 11.14
N ASP A 343 -15.02 -18.82 10.19
CA ASP A 343 -14.49 -20.16 10.46
C ASP A 343 -13.15 -20.05 11.26
N PRO A 344 -12.59 -21.15 11.73
CA PRO A 344 -11.33 -21.12 12.47
C PRO A 344 -10.17 -20.43 11.72
N ALA A 345 -10.05 -20.56 10.41
CA ALA A 345 -9.01 -19.91 9.61
C ALA A 345 -9.31 -18.44 9.26
N GLY A 346 -10.44 -17.89 9.73
CA GLY A 346 -10.80 -16.50 9.52
C GLY A 346 -11.58 -16.21 8.23
N ASN A 347 -12.12 -17.21 7.58
CA ASN A 347 -13.00 -17.02 6.44
C ASN A 347 -14.39 -16.60 6.94
N ARG A 348 -14.94 -15.58 6.33
CA ARG A 348 -16.23 -15.03 6.69
C ARG A 348 -17.35 -15.98 6.29
N LEU A 349 -18.24 -16.28 7.21
CA LEU A 349 -19.40 -17.12 7.01
C LEU A 349 -20.66 -16.28 6.77
N PRO A 350 -21.64 -16.75 6.00
CA PRO A 350 -22.96 -16.13 5.95
C PRO A 350 -23.62 -16.14 7.33
N ASP A 351 -24.42 -15.13 7.58
CA ASP A 351 -25.26 -15.09 8.79
C ASP A 351 -26.29 -16.23 8.77
N PRO A 352 -26.26 -17.15 9.74
CA PRO A 352 -27.22 -18.26 9.80
C PRO A 352 -28.66 -17.82 10.01
N GLU A 353 -28.89 -16.64 10.61
CA GLU A 353 -30.24 -16.10 10.81
C GLU A 353 -30.84 -15.56 9.53
N LEU A 354 -30.02 -14.89 8.71
CA LEU A 354 -30.44 -14.33 7.42
C LEU A 354 -30.44 -15.37 6.30
N HIS A 355 -29.59 -16.39 6.40
CA HIS A 355 -29.39 -17.41 5.37
C HIS A 355 -29.37 -18.82 5.99
N PRO A 356 -30.50 -19.27 6.64
CA PRO A 356 -30.53 -20.54 7.36
C PRO A 356 -30.28 -21.76 6.46
N ASP A 357 -30.58 -21.64 5.16
CA ASP A 357 -30.37 -22.71 4.18
C ASP A 357 -29.04 -22.61 3.43
N SER A 358 -28.20 -21.60 3.76
CA SER A 358 -26.92 -21.41 3.11
C SER A 358 -25.91 -22.43 3.64
N THR A 359 -25.71 -23.51 2.89
CA THR A 359 -24.55 -24.36 3.07
C THR A 359 -23.31 -23.69 2.45
N LEU A 360 -22.58 -22.96 3.24
CA LEU A 360 -21.32 -22.42 2.79
C LEU A 360 -20.36 -23.58 2.54
N SER A 361 -20.01 -23.81 1.30
CA SER A 361 -18.95 -24.72 0.93
C SER A 361 -17.63 -23.97 0.97
N MET A 362 -16.89 -24.16 2.05
CA MET A 362 -15.51 -23.69 2.16
C MET A 362 -14.58 -24.87 2.07
N TRP A 363 -13.54 -24.68 1.27
CA TRP A 363 -12.47 -25.66 1.20
C TRP A 363 -11.47 -25.44 2.34
N PRO A 364 -10.82 -26.49 2.82
CA PRO A 364 -9.79 -26.37 3.85
C PRO A 364 -8.63 -25.45 3.47
N ASP A 365 -8.45 -25.18 2.19
CA ASP A 365 -7.47 -24.26 1.61
C ASP A 365 -7.91 -22.79 1.57
N ASN A 366 -9.00 -22.46 2.26
CA ASN A 366 -9.56 -21.11 2.38
C ASN A 366 -10.21 -20.54 1.10
N ARG A 367 -10.46 -21.37 0.09
CA ARG A 367 -11.26 -20.97 -1.06
C ARG A 367 -12.74 -21.05 -0.74
N ILE A 368 -13.50 -20.09 -1.26
CA ILE A 368 -14.96 -20.12 -1.17
C ILE A 368 -15.48 -20.75 -2.47
N ALA A 369 -16.17 -21.88 -2.37
CA ALA A 369 -16.80 -22.49 -3.53
C ALA A 369 -18.15 -21.86 -3.82
N ARG A 370 -18.90 -21.52 -2.78
CA ARG A 370 -20.24 -20.95 -2.87
C ARG A 370 -20.56 -20.13 -1.62
N ASP A 371 -21.28 -19.03 -1.79
CA ASP A 371 -21.95 -18.32 -0.69
C ASP A 371 -23.46 -18.13 -0.99
N ALA A 372 -24.11 -17.23 -0.25
CA ALA A 372 -25.53 -16.96 -0.43
C ALA A 372 -25.88 -16.35 -1.81
N HIS A 373 -24.93 -15.73 -2.47
CA HIS A 373 -25.16 -14.90 -3.66
C HIS A 373 -24.41 -15.38 -4.90
N TYR A 374 -23.30 -16.12 -4.72
CA TYR A 374 -22.38 -16.43 -5.81
C TYR A 374 -21.84 -17.85 -5.74
N LEU A 375 -21.52 -18.38 -6.92
CA LEU A 375 -20.68 -19.55 -7.14
C LEU A 375 -19.31 -19.12 -7.62
N TYR A 376 -18.23 -19.68 -7.05
CA TYR A 376 -16.86 -19.29 -7.32
C TYR A 376 -16.05 -20.42 -7.91
N ARG A 377 -15.18 -20.10 -8.87
CA ARG A 377 -14.19 -21.02 -9.42
C ARG A 377 -12.80 -20.40 -9.40
N TYR A 378 -11.83 -21.24 -9.08
CA TYR A 378 -10.41 -20.87 -8.98
C TYR A 378 -9.57 -21.72 -9.93
N ASP A 379 -8.43 -21.17 -10.36
CA ASP A 379 -7.43 -21.92 -11.12
C ASP A 379 -6.42 -22.62 -10.19
N ARG A 380 -5.45 -23.31 -10.80
CA ARG A 380 -4.40 -24.03 -10.08
C ARG A 380 -3.45 -23.12 -9.27
N HIS A 381 -3.41 -21.85 -9.59
CA HIS A 381 -2.64 -20.84 -8.84
C HIS A 381 -3.45 -20.20 -7.71
N GLY A 382 -4.65 -20.67 -7.45
CA GLY A 382 -5.52 -20.14 -6.39
C GLY A 382 -6.12 -18.78 -6.70
N ARG A 383 -6.18 -18.38 -7.98
CA ARG A 383 -6.78 -17.13 -8.44
C ARG A 383 -8.23 -17.34 -8.80
N LEU A 384 -9.10 -16.41 -8.42
CA LEU A 384 -10.51 -16.43 -8.82
C LEU A 384 -10.61 -16.22 -10.33
N THR A 385 -11.16 -17.20 -11.05
CA THR A 385 -11.34 -17.13 -12.51
C THR A 385 -12.75 -16.84 -12.91
N GLU A 386 -13.73 -17.28 -12.13
CA GLU A 386 -15.15 -17.10 -12.45
C GLU A 386 -15.97 -16.91 -11.17
N LYS A 387 -16.95 -16.03 -11.26
CA LYS A 387 -17.96 -15.76 -10.23
C LYS A 387 -19.30 -15.66 -10.93
N THR A 388 -20.27 -16.48 -10.53
CA THR A 388 -21.60 -16.54 -11.15
C THR A 388 -22.67 -16.18 -10.14
N ASP A 389 -23.59 -15.29 -10.50
CA ASP A 389 -24.73 -14.91 -9.66
C ASP A 389 -25.63 -16.13 -9.42
N LEU A 390 -26.06 -16.34 -8.18
CA LEU A 390 -27.05 -17.34 -7.82
C LEU A 390 -28.45 -16.70 -7.83
N ILE A 391 -29.38 -17.31 -8.52
CA ILE A 391 -30.78 -16.91 -8.51
C ILE A 391 -31.49 -17.73 -7.44
N PRO A 392 -32.16 -17.10 -6.43
CA PRO A 392 -32.90 -17.81 -5.40
C PRO A 392 -34.01 -18.70 -6.02
N GLU A 393 -34.24 -19.89 -5.46
CA GLU A 393 -35.33 -20.75 -5.86
C GLU A 393 -36.67 -20.04 -5.68
N GLY A 394 -37.55 -20.13 -6.68
CA GLY A 394 -38.88 -19.53 -6.65
C GLY A 394 -38.98 -18.08 -7.18
N VAL A 395 -37.87 -17.46 -7.56
CA VAL A 395 -37.88 -16.19 -8.28
C VAL A 395 -38.11 -16.47 -9.75
N ILE A 396 -39.12 -15.82 -10.35
CA ILE A 396 -39.30 -15.83 -11.82
C ILE A 396 -38.07 -15.16 -12.41
N ARG A 397 -37.34 -15.84 -13.26
CA ARG A 397 -36.15 -15.35 -13.93
C ARG A 397 -36.46 -14.18 -14.87
N THR A 398 -36.59 -13.01 -14.33
CA THR A 398 -36.67 -11.76 -15.12
C THR A 398 -35.29 -11.14 -15.31
N ASP A 399 -34.37 -11.42 -14.37
CA ASP A 399 -32.99 -10.94 -14.41
C ASP A 399 -32.06 -12.15 -14.42
N ASP A 400 -31.30 -12.22 -15.44
CA ASP A 400 -30.56 -13.39 -15.78
C ASP A 400 -29.23 -13.45 -15.04
N GLU A 401 -28.82 -14.66 -14.83
CA GLU A 401 -27.56 -15.04 -14.23
C GLU A 401 -26.38 -14.30 -14.90
N ARG A 402 -25.66 -13.49 -14.16
CA ARG A 402 -24.45 -12.80 -14.64
C ARG A 402 -23.23 -13.62 -14.30
N THR A 403 -22.32 -13.71 -15.25
CA THR A 403 -21.04 -14.38 -15.05
C THR A 403 -19.90 -13.37 -15.16
N HIS A 404 -19.08 -13.32 -14.12
CA HIS A 404 -17.88 -12.52 -14.04
C HIS A 404 -16.67 -13.40 -14.33
N ARG A 405 -15.80 -13.01 -15.24
CA ARG A 405 -14.57 -13.75 -15.59
C ARG A 405 -13.36 -12.88 -15.39
N TYR A 406 -12.32 -13.49 -14.86
CA TYR A 406 -11.08 -12.85 -14.45
C TYR A 406 -9.90 -13.56 -15.11
N HIS A 407 -9.04 -12.80 -15.81
CA HIS A 407 -7.84 -13.33 -16.44
C HIS A 407 -6.60 -12.59 -15.91
N TYR A 408 -5.54 -13.35 -15.72
CA TYR A 408 -4.33 -12.88 -15.06
C TYR A 408 -3.11 -13.04 -15.96
N ASP A 409 -2.13 -12.18 -15.75
CA ASP A 409 -0.81 -12.32 -16.38
C ASP A 409 0.05 -13.35 -15.64
N SER A 410 1.28 -13.55 -16.13
CA SER A 410 2.25 -14.47 -15.51
C SER A 410 2.75 -14.01 -14.13
N GLN A 411 2.42 -12.79 -13.71
CA GLN A 411 2.71 -12.22 -12.40
C GLN A 411 1.51 -12.29 -11.44
N HIS A 412 0.45 -13.02 -11.82
CA HIS A 412 -0.79 -13.14 -11.06
C HIS A 412 -1.55 -11.82 -10.89
N ARG A 413 -1.35 -10.84 -11.78
CA ARG A 413 -2.09 -9.56 -11.79
C ARG A 413 -3.30 -9.68 -12.72
N LEU A 414 -4.42 -9.12 -12.29
CA LEU A 414 -5.64 -9.07 -13.10
C LEU A 414 -5.43 -8.16 -14.32
N VAL A 415 -5.47 -8.71 -15.52
CA VAL A 415 -5.27 -7.95 -16.77
C VAL A 415 -6.54 -7.80 -17.58
N HIS A 416 -7.51 -8.67 -17.40
CA HIS A 416 -8.75 -8.66 -18.15
C HIS A 416 -9.93 -9.14 -17.29
N TYR A 417 -10.99 -8.35 -17.29
CA TYR A 417 -12.25 -8.66 -16.61
C TYR A 417 -13.41 -8.55 -17.60
N THR A 418 -14.34 -9.50 -17.55
CA THR A 418 -15.59 -9.47 -18.32
C THR A 418 -16.77 -9.78 -17.42
N ARG A 419 -17.88 -9.10 -17.66
CA ARG A 419 -19.17 -9.46 -17.12
C ARG A 419 -20.11 -9.76 -18.27
N THR A 420 -20.66 -10.95 -18.30
CA THR A 420 -21.53 -11.44 -19.35
C THR A 420 -22.91 -11.78 -18.79
N GLN A 421 -23.92 -11.70 -19.64
CA GLN A 421 -25.27 -12.14 -19.39
C GLN A 421 -25.75 -12.87 -20.66
N TYR A 422 -26.22 -14.12 -20.55
CA TYR A 422 -26.48 -14.97 -21.73
C TYR A 422 -25.28 -15.07 -22.69
N GLU A 423 -24.09 -15.15 -22.14
CA GLU A 423 -22.82 -15.14 -22.89
C GLU A 423 -22.55 -13.84 -23.69
N GLU A 424 -23.44 -12.86 -23.63
CA GLU A 424 -23.23 -11.56 -24.23
C GLU A 424 -22.51 -10.61 -23.26
N PRO A 425 -21.46 -9.90 -23.70
CA PRO A 425 -20.71 -9.04 -22.82
C PRO A 425 -21.52 -7.80 -22.44
N LEU A 426 -21.63 -7.53 -21.15
CA LEU A 426 -22.16 -6.28 -20.57
C LEU A 426 -21.06 -5.24 -20.37
N VAL A 427 -19.90 -5.71 -19.92
CA VAL A 427 -18.74 -4.90 -19.63
C VAL A 427 -17.49 -5.72 -19.94
N GLU A 428 -16.50 -5.06 -20.51
CA GLU A 428 -15.14 -5.56 -20.64
C GLU A 428 -14.17 -4.51 -20.11
N SER A 429 -13.17 -4.92 -19.35
CA SER A 429 -12.10 -4.03 -18.91
C SER A 429 -10.74 -4.68 -19.04
N ARG A 430 -9.73 -3.86 -19.35
CA ARG A 430 -8.34 -4.28 -19.46
C ARG A 430 -7.45 -3.34 -18.68
N TYR A 431 -6.45 -3.90 -18.06
CA TYR A 431 -5.56 -3.19 -17.15
C TYR A 431 -4.11 -3.31 -17.60
N LEU A 432 -3.40 -2.18 -17.59
CA LEU A 432 -1.96 -2.14 -17.85
C LEU A 432 -1.22 -1.91 -16.53
N TYR A 433 -0.08 -2.56 -16.40
CA TYR A 433 0.78 -2.45 -15.21
C TYR A 433 2.19 -2.00 -15.62
N ASP A 434 2.85 -1.32 -14.71
CA ASP A 434 4.27 -1.05 -14.83
C ASP A 434 5.11 -2.24 -14.33
N PRO A 435 6.44 -2.22 -14.53
CA PRO A 435 7.30 -3.29 -14.06
C PRO A 435 7.30 -3.51 -12.54
N LEU A 436 6.86 -2.51 -11.77
CA LEU A 436 6.71 -2.60 -10.33
C LEU A 436 5.35 -3.21 -9.91
N GLY A 437 4.53 -3.59 -10.88
CA GLY A 437 3.19 -4.14 -10.64
C GLY A 437 2.13 -3.09 -10.27
N ARG A 438 2.42 -1.79 -10.46
CA ARG A 438 1.44 -0.71 -10.25
C ARG A 438 0.57 -0.56 -11.49
N ARG A 439 -0.73 -0.42 -11.31
CA ARG A 439 -1.67 -0.22 -12.41
C ARG A 439 -1.49 1.19 -13.01
N VAL A 440 -1.17 1.25 -14.30
CA VAL A 440 -0.91 2.52 -15.00
C VAL A 440 -2.04 2.95 -15.92
N ALA A 441 -2.89 2.01 -16.33
CA ALA A 441 -4.06 2.32 -17.14
C ALA A 441 -5.20 1.33 -16.92
N LYS A 442 -6.40 1.82 -17.15
CA LYS A 442 -7.63 1.05 -17.21
C LYS A 442 -8.41 1.46 -18.47
N ARG A 443 -8.84 0.48 -19.24
CA ARG A 443 -9.68 0.67 -20.43
C ARG A 443 -10.97 -0.11 -20.23
N VAL A 444 -12.11 0.56 -20.30
CA VAL A 444 -13.41 -0.04 -20.01
C VAL A 444 -14.34 0.17 -21.22
N TRP A 445 -14.86 -0.93 -21.73
CA TRP A 445 -15.92 -0.97 -22.73
C TRP A 445 -17.22 -1.33 -22.03
N ARG A 446 -18.26 -0.53 -22.28
CA ARG A 446 -19.60 -0.76 -21.71
C ARG A 446 -20.59 -1.01 -22.83
N ARG A 447 -21.63 -1.79 -22.52
CA ARG A 447 -22.71 -2.05 -23.46
C ARG A 447 -23.52 -0.77 -23.67
N GLU A 448 -23.66 -0.36 -24.92
CA GLU A 448 -24.41 0.81 -25.33
C GLU A 448 -25.24 0.53 -26.60
N ARG A 449 -26.27 1.33 -26.84
CA ARG A 449 -26.99 1.29 -28.08
C ARG A 449 -26.21 2.03 -29.18
N ASP A 450 -26.01 1.36 -30.29
CA ASP A 450 -25.43 1.99 -31.46
C ASP A 450 -26.51 2.84 -32.24
N LEU A 451 -26.09 3.51 -33.32
CA LEU A 451 -26.99 4.32 -34.15
C LEU A 451 -28.10 3.51 -34.84
N THR A 452 -27.96 2.21 -34.89
CA THR A 452 -28.97 1.28 -35.46
C THR A 452 -29.93 0.72 -34.42
N GLY A 453 -29.70 1.05 -33.14
CA GLY A 453 -30.51 0.57 -32.02
C GLY A 453 -30.04 -0.77 -31.40
N TRP A 454 -28.99 -1.38 -31.98
CA TRP A 454 -28.41 -2.60 -31.46
C TRP A 454 -27.55 -2.35 -30.20
N MET A 455 -27.65 -3.27 -29.26
CA MET A 455 -26.85 -3.24 -28.03
C MET A 455 -25.54 -3.97 -28.27
N SER A 456 -24.41 -3.26 -28.19
CA SER A 456 -23.08 -3.84 -28.31
C SER A 456 -22.11 -3.14 -27.36
N LEU A 457 -20.92 -3.70 -27.16
CA LEU A 457 -19.86 -2.97 -26.46
C LEU A 457 -19.46 -1.71 -27.25
N SER A 458 -19.17 -0.63 -26.53
CA SER A 458 -18.71 0.63 -27.10
C SER A 458 -17.49 0.42 -28.01
N ARG A 459 -17.41 1.13 -29.11
CA ARG A 459 -16.28 1.01 -30.07
C ARG A 459 -14.97 1.50 -29.48
N LYS A 460 -15.03 2.53 -28.65
CA LYS A 460 -13.87 3.12 -27.95
C LYS A 460 -14.00 2.88 -26.46
N PRO A 461 -12.93 2.49 -25.79
CA PRO A 461 -12.95 2.35 -24.34
C PRO A 461 -12.90 3.72 -23.68
N GLN A 462 -13.44 3.79 -22.48
CA GLN A 462 -13.12 4.83 -21.52
C GLN A 462 -11.75 4.52 -20.94
N VAL A 463 -10.78 5.40 -21.16
CA VAL A 463 -9.41 5.23 -20.68
C VAL A 463 -9.18 6.06 -19.43
N THR A 464 -8.62 5.45 -18.41
CA THR A 464 -8.14 6.12 -17.19
C THR A 464 -6.66 5.83 -17.02
N TRP A 465 -5.86 6.87 -16.85
CA TRP A 465 -4.44 6.79 -16.60
C TRP A 465 -4.14 7.03 -15.12
N TYR A 466 -3.14 6.35 -14.60
CA TYR A 466 -2.74 6.40 -13.20
C TYR A 466 -1.27 6.80 -13.07
N GLY A 467 -1.00 7.78 -12.20
CA GLY A 467 0.34 8.20 -11.84
C GLY A 467 0.64 7.87 -10.38
N TRP A 468 1.89 7.54 -10.10
CA TRP A 468 2.34 7.01 -8.81
C TRP A 468 3.51 7.80 -8.24
N ASP A 469 3.57 7.86 -6.91
CA ASP A 469 4.73 8.25 -6.12
C ASP A 469 5.05 7.09 -5.16
N GLY A 470 6.06 6.29 -5.50
CA GLY A 470 6.29 5.02 -4.83
C GLY A 470 5.06 4.10 -4.93
N ASP A 471 4.54 3.66 -3.80
CA ASP A 471 3.34 2.80 -3.74
C ASP A 471 2.03 3.56 -3.58
N ARG A 472 2.05 4.90 -3.64
CA ARG A 472 0.86 5.75 -3.52
C ARG A 472 0.35 6.20 -4.87
N LEU A 473 -0.94 5.98 -5.11
CA LEU A 473 -1.62 6.44 -6.31
C LEU A 473 -1.91 7.95 -6.17
N THR A 474 -1.15 8.77 -6.85
CA THR A 474 -1.23 10.25 -6.72
C THR A 474 -2.03 10.91 -7.81
N THR A 475 -2.13 10.31 -8.97
CA THR A 475 -2.76 10.94 -10.14
C THR A 475 -3.72 9.98 -10.83
N ILE A 476 -4.92 10.46 -11.10
CA ILE A 476 -5.93 9.78 -11.91
C ILE A 476 -6.35 10.75 -13.02
N GLN A 477 -6.19 10.35 -14.24
CA GLN A 477 -6.53 11.20 -15.39
C GLN A 477 -7.39 10.45 -16.41
N ASN A 478 -8.46 11.09 -16.82
CA ASN A 478 -9.26 10.70 -17.96
C ASN A 478 -9.26 11.83 -19.02
N ASP A 479 -10.12 11.73 -20.02
CA ASP A 479 -10.27 12.72 -21.09
C ASP A 479 -10.85 14.08 -20.63
N ARG A 480 -11.44 14.14 -19.43
CA ARG A 480 -12.13 15.33 -18.91
C ARG A 480 -11.40 15.99 -17.75
N THR A 481 -10.86 15.19 -16.84
CA THR A 481 -10.31 15.68 -15.58
C THR A 481 -9.02 14.97 -15.21
N ARG A 482 -8.16 15.70 -14.50
CA ARG A 482 -7.02 15.16 -13.75
C ARG A 482 -7.26 15.40 -12.28
N ILE A 483 -7.27 14.33 -11.51
CA ILE A 483 -7.42 14.36 -10.05
C ILE A 483 -6.08 13.96 -9.44
N GLN A 484 -5.53 14.83 -8.60
CA GLN A 484 -4.28 14.58 -7.91
C GLN A 484 -4.54 14.56 -6.41
N THR A 485 -4.01 13.55 -5.74
CA THR A 485 -4.16 13.34 -4.31
C THR A 485 -2.82 13.53 -3.62
N ILE A 486 -2.80 14.41 -2.61
CA ILE A 486 -1.66 14.62 -1.74
C ILE A 486 -1.95 13.86 -0.44
N TYR A 487 -1.06 12.93 -0.11
CA TYR A 487 -1.17 12.10 1.09
C TYR A 487 -0.42 12.70 2.25
N GLN A 488 -0.84 12.36 3.47
CA GLN A 488 -0.03 12.63 4.65
C GLN A 488 1.32 11.90 4.52
N PRO A 489 2.45 12.55 4.87
CA PRO A 489 3.76 11.91 4.78
C PRO A 489 3.83 10.59 5.54
N GLY A 490 4.40 9.56 4.89
CA GLY A 490 4.52 8.23 5.47
C GLY A 490 3.21 7.46 5.65
N SER A 491 2.10 7.93 5.09
CA SER A 491 0.76 7.35 5.24
C SER A 491 0.08 7.19 3.88
N PHE A 492 -0.91 6.30 3.83
CA PHE A 492 -1.84 6.17 2.69
C PHE A 492 -3.14 6.96 2.91
N THR A 493 -3.21 7.77 3.98
CA THR A 493 -4.37 8.64 4.22
C THR A 493 -4.31 9.84 3.27
N PRO A 494 -5.33 10.04 2.43
CA PRO A 494 -5.40 11.21 1.58
C PRO A 494 -5.67 12.46 2.42
N LEU A 495 -5.02 13.56 2.04
CA LEU A 495 -5.15 14.85 2.73
C LEU A 495 -5.80 15.90 1.82
N ILE A 496 -5.27 16.12 0.66
CA ILE A 496 -5.75 17.16 -0.29
C ILE A 496 -6.05 16.51 -1.64
N ARG A 497 -7.18 16.90 -2.20
CA ARG A 497 -7.59 16.58 -3.56
C ARG A 497 -7.50 17.83 -4.43
N VAL A 498 -6.78 17.72 -5.52
CA VAL A 498 -6.70 18.79 -6.54
C VAL A 498 -7.28 18.27 -7.83
N GLU A 499 -8.33 18.92 -8.33
CA GLU A 499 -8.94 18.58 -9.61
C GLU A 499 -8.68 19.68 -10.62
N THR A 500 -8.25 19.28 -11.80
CA THR A 500 -8.00 20.18 -12.94
C THR A 500 -8.71 19.64 -14.18
N ALA A 501 -9.38 20.50 -14.94
CA ALA A 501 -9.98 20.13 -16.21
C ALA A 501 -8.89 19.81 -17.24
N THR A 502 -9.14 18.81 -18.10
CA THR A 502 -8.23 18.40 -19.19
C THR A 502 -8.94 18.38 -20.55
N GLY A 503 -8.18 18.17 -21.62
CA GLY A 503 -8.72 18.00 -22.98
C GLY A 503 -9.48 19.20 -23.52
N GLU A 504 -10.60 18.94 -24.11
CA GLU A 504 -11.46 19.95 -24.74
C GLU A 504 -11.98 21.01 -23.77
N GLN A 505 -12.26 20.62 -22.53
CA GLN A 505 -12.73 21.55 -21.50
C GLN A 505 -11.67 22.58 -21.09
N ALA A 506 -10.39 22.24 -21.23
CA ALA A 506 -9.29 23.17 -20.97
C ALA A 506 -9.07 24.11 -22.15
N LYS A 507 -9.47 23.71 -23.35
CA LYS A 507 -9.26 24.47 -24.59
C LYS A 507 -10.34 25.52 -24.87
N THR A 508 -11.55 25.37 -24.34
CA THR A 508 -12.76 26.14 -24.72
C THR A 508 -12.75 27.61 -24.32
N GLN A 509 -11.73 28.12 -23.65
CA GLN A 509 -11.71 29.52 -23.18
C GLN A 509 -10.55 30.36 -23.74
N ARG A 510 -9.67 29.77 -24.53
CA ARG A 510 -8.56 30.48 -25.13
C ARG A 510 -8.83 30.73 -26.60
N ARG A 511 -8.70 32.00 -27.03
CA ARG A 511 -8.76 32.33 -28.47
C ARG A 511 -7.42 31.94 -29.09
N SER A 512 -7.46 31.46 -30.31
CA SER A 512 -6.24 31.28 -31.10
C SER A 512 -5.60 32.63 -31.45
N LEU A 513 -4.31 32.62 -31.76
CA LEU A 513 -3.61 33.83 -32.20
C LEU A 513 -4.31 34.44 -33.44
N ALA A 514 -4.77 33.60 -34.35
CA ALA A 514 -5.54 34.02 -35.50
C ALA A 514 -6.84 34.71 -35.11
N ASP A 515 -7.62 34.14 -34.15
CA ASP A 515 -8.86 34.74 -33.69
C ASP A 515 -8.63 36.07 -32.97
N THR A 516 -7.58 36.16 -32.16
CA THR A 516 -7.22 37.39 -31.45
C THR A 516 -6.88 38.52 -32.42
N LEU A 517 -6.08 38.20 -33.43
CA LEU A 517 -5.72 39.17 -34.47
C LEU A 517 -6.91 39.55 -35.38
N GLN A 518 -7.79 38.64 -35.73
CA GLN A 518 -9.02 38.91 -36.48
C GLN A 518 -9.95 39.84 -35.70
N GLN A 519 -10.05 39.69 -34.39
CA GLN A 519 -10.89 40.54 -33.54
C GLN A 519 -10.30 41.94 -33.29
N SER A 520 -8.98 42.07 -33.35
CA SER A 520 -8.29 43.35 -33.11
C SER A 520 -7.89 44.10 -34.36
N GLY A 521 -8.11 43.54 -35.54
CA GLY A 521 -7.53 44.04 -36.79
C GLY A 521 -8.37 45.04 -37.61
N GLY A 522 -9.53 45.47 -37.12
CA GLY A 522 -10.37 46.43 -37.83
C GLY A 522 -10.09 47.87 -37.41
N GLU A 523 -9.90 48.79 -38.42
CA GLU A 523 -9.66 50.22 -38.14
C GLU A 523 -10.82 50.92 -37.39
N ASP A 524 -12.05 50.34 -37.44
CA ASP A 524 -13.24 50.82 -36.75
C ASP A 524 -13.67 49.91 -35.56
N GLY A 525 -12.78 49.05 -35.06
CA GLY A 525 -13.11 48.11 -33.97
C GLY A 525 -13.95 46.89 -34.39
N GLY A 526 -14.04 46.63 -35.69
CA GLY A 526 -14.71 45.46 -36.27
C GLY A 526 -13.75 44.26 -36.45
N SER A 527 -14.32 43.07 -36.51
CA SER A 527 -13.50 41.85 -36.78
C SER A 527 -13.20 41.74 -38.30
N VAL A 528 -11.95 41.38 -38.59
CA VAL A 528 -11.49 41.10 -39.98
C VAL A 528 -11.41 39.59 -40.17
N VAL A 529 -11.88 39.09 -41.32
CA VAL A 529 -11.79 37.67 -41.69
C VAL A 529 -10.49 37.42 -42.45
N PHE A 530 -9.62 36.58 -41.93
CA PHE A 530 -8.38 36.19 -42.59
C PHE A 530 -8.60 35.07 -43.61
N PRO A 531 -7.81 35.06 -44.70
CA PRO A 531 -7.78 33.91 -45.61
C PRO A 531 -7.35 32.63 -44.88
N PRO A 532 -7.90 31.46 -45.28
CA PRO A 532 -7.58 30.19 -44.60
C PRO A 532 -6.09 29.86 -44.52
N VAL A 533 -5.30 30.25 -45.51
CA VAL A 533 -3.85 30.04 -45.54
C VAL A 533 -3.16 30.84 -44.44
N LEU A 534 -3.58 32.09 -44.21
CA LEU A 534 -3.04 32.92 -43.15
C LEU A 534 -3.40 32.39 -41.79
N VAL A 535 -4.62 31.89 -41.59
CA VAL A 535 -5.04 31.23 -40.35
C VAL A 535 -4.15 30.01 -40.05
N GLN A 536 -3.91 29.14 -41.02
CA GLN A 536 -3.01 27.98 -40.88
C GLN A 536 -1.57 28.39 -40.53
N MET A 537 -1.05 29.46 -41.13
CA MET A 537 0.29 29.95 -40.81
C MET A 537 0.38 30.51 -39.37
N LEU A 538 -0.66 31.22 -38.93
CA LEU A 538 -0.77 31.73 -37.57
C LEU A 538 -0.95 30.60 -36.54
N ASP A 539 -1.75 29.58 -36.82
CA ASP A 539 -1.94 28.42 -35.96
C ASP A 539 -0.64 27.61 -35.82
N ARG A 540 0.11 27.47 -36.92
CA ARG A 540 1.45 26.87 -36.89
C ARG A 540 2.41 27.68 -36.06
N LEU A 541 2.48 29.02 -36.27
CA LEU A 541 3.32 29.92 -35.49
C LEU A 541 2.99 29.86 -34.00
N GLU A 542 1.71 29.86 -33.64
CA GLU A 542 1.24 29.74 -32.28
C GLU A 542 1.74 28.43 -31.66
N SER A 543 1.59 27.34 -32.39
CA SER A 543 2.07 26.02 -31.92
C SER A 543 3.58 25.99 -31.72
N GLU A 544 4.35 26.63 -32.60
CA GLU A 544 5.81 26.74 -32.50
C GLU A 544 6.26 27.62 -31.33
N ILE A 545 5.55 28.74 -31.07
CA ILE A 545 5.81 29.61 -29.91
C ILE A 545 5.52 28.88 -28.60
N LEU A 546 4.40 28.17 -28.54
CA LEU A 546 4.03 27.40 -27.34
C LEU A 546 5.00 26.26 -27.05
N ALA A 547 5.62 25.69 -28.08
CA ALA A 547 6.63 24.66 -27.98
C ALA A 547 8.06 25.20 -27.72
N ASP A 548 8.22 26.54 -27.64
CA ASP A 548 9.51 27.23 -27.58
C ASP A 548 10.50 26.80 -28.69
N ARG A 549 9.96 26.53 -29.90
CA ARG A 549 10.69 26.04 -31.08
C ARG A 549 10.21 26.70 -32.34
N VAL A 550 10.39 28.02 -32.45
CA VAL A 550 9.99 28.74 -33.64
C VAL A 550 10.95 28.42 -34.79
N SER A 551 10.41 27.89 -35.87
CA SER A 551 11.15 27.51 -37.07
C SER A 551 11.74 28.74 -37.80
N GLU A 552 12.86 28.54 -38.49
CA GLU A 552 13.47 29.56 -39.35
C GLU A 552 12.50 30.06 -40.44
N GLU A 553 11.63 29.19 -40.92
CA GLU A 553 10.60 29.53 -41.89
C GLU A 553 9.59 30.53 -41.33
N SER A 554 9.09 30.29 -40.13
CA SER A 554 8.17 31.20 -39.44
C SER A 554 8.84 32.53 -39.08
N ARG A 555 10.13 32.50 -38.67
CA ARG A 555 10.90 33.73 -38.41
C ARG A 555 11.07 34.59 -39.67
N ARG A 556 11.43 34.00 -40.84
CA ARG A 556 11.56 34.68 -42.09
C ARG A 556 10.23 35.25 -42.57
N TRP A 557 9.15 34.49 -42.43
CA TRP A 557 7.80 34.97 -42.75
C TRP A 557 7.43 36.17 -41.91
N LEU A 558 7.60 36.14 -40.59
CA LEU A 558 7.35 37.28 -39.72
C LEU A 558 8.21 38.48 -40.09
N ALA A 559 9.50 38.28 -40.32
CA ALA A 559 10.40 39.36 -40.77
C ALA A 559 9.96 39.99 -42.11
N SER A 560 9.43 39.20 -43.03
CA SER A 560 8.90 39.72 -44.28
C SER A 560 7.64 40.58 -44.08
N CYS A 561 6.90 40.39 -42.97
CA CYS A 561 5.77 41.19 -42.56
C CYS A 561 6.17 42.37 -41.65
N GLY A 562 7.46 42.54 -41.37
CA GLY A 562 7.96 43.56 -40.41
C GLY A 562 7.62 43.28 -38.95
N LEU A 563 7.37 41.99 -38.60
CA LEU A 563 6.97 41.56 -37.29
C LEU A 563 8.04 40.68 -36.64
N THR A 564 8.05 40.64 -35.32
CA THR A 564 8.92 39.77 -34.55
C THR A 564 8.14 38.69 -33.79
N VAL A 565 8.83 37.62 -33.39
CA VAL A 565 8.24 36.53 -32.58
C VAL A 565 7.69 37.08 -31.27
N GLU A 566 8.44 38.00 -30.62
CA GLU A 566 8.03 38.61 -29.34
C GLU A 566 6.75 39.45 -29.49
N GLN A 567 6.60 40.14 -30.61
CA GLN A 567 5.35 40.90 -30.89
C GLN A 567 4.17 39.97 -31.03
N MET A 568 4.33 38.83 -31.70
CA MET A 568 3.27 37.83 -31.82
C MET A 568 2.97 37.14 -30.49
N GLN A 569 3.99 36.86 -29.73
CA GLN A 569 3.85 36.26 -28.39
C GLN A 569 3.05 37.20 -27.47
N ASN A 570 3.25 38.51 -27.56
CA ASN A 570 2.51 39.48 -26.76
C ASN A 570 1.04 39.64 -27.21
N GLN A 571 0.69 39.21 -28.41
CA GLN A 571 -0.69 39.21 -28.90
C GLN A 571 -1.44 37.92 -28.59
N MET A 572 -0.73 36.89 -28.15
CA MET A 572 -1.36 35.61 -27.76
C MET A 572 -2.11 35.78 -26.45
N ASP A 573 -3.30 35.24 -26.41
CA ASP A 573 -3.99 35.03 -25.14
C ASP A 573 -3.08 34.15 -24.23
N PRO A 574 -2.96 34.48 -22.96
CA PRO A 574 -2.16 33.67 -22.03
C PRO A 574 -2.66 32.23 -22.04
N VAL A 575 -1.74 31.29 -21.90
CA VAL A 575 -2.12 29.87 -21.79
C VAL A 575 -3.03 29.75 -20.58
N TYR A 576 -4.29 29.43 -20.85
CA TYR A 576 -5.26 29.27 -19.78
C TYR A 576 -4.88 28.05 -18.95
N THR A 577 -4.52 28.29 -17.72
CA THR A 577 -4.38 27.22 -16.72
C THR A 577 -5.75 27.05 -16.09
N PRO A 578 -6.43 25.91 -16.28
CA PRO A 578 -7.73 25.68 -15.67
C PRO A 578 -7.67 25.90 -14.17
N ALA A 579 -8.70 26.53 -13.62
CA ALA A 579 -8.79 26.73 -12.17
C ALA A 579 -8.75 25.38 -11.47
N ARG A 580 -7.89 25.29 -10.44
CA ARG A 580 -7.79 24.08 -9.60
C ARG A 580 -8.90 24.10 -8.58
N LYS A 581 -9.68 23.01 -8.52
CA LYS A 581 -10.61 22.76 -7.40
C LYS A 581 -9.87 22.01 -6.31
N ILE A 582 -9.75 22.62 -5.16
CA ILE A 582 -9.00 22.06 -4.03
C ILE A 582 -9.97 21.70 -2.92
N HIS A 583 -9.93 20.44 -2.48
CA HIS A 583 -10.70 19.92 -1.36
C HIS A 583 -9.80 19.28 -0.33
N LEU A 584 -10.18 19.41 0.93
CA LEU A 584 -9.63 18.60 2.02
C LEU A 584 -10.40 17.27 2.08
N TYR A 585 -9.67 16.16 2.19
CA TYR A 585 -10.25 14.89 2.62
C TYR A 585 -10.48 14.89 4.12
N HIS A 586 -11.74 14.83 4.53
CA HIS A 586 -12.08 14.46 5.88
C HIS A 586 -12.23 12.95 5.96
N CYS A 587 -11.35 12.30 6.72
CA CYS A 587 -11.27 10.85 6.82
C CYS A 587 -11.65 10.37 8.21
N ASP A 588 -12.07 9.10 8.29
CA ASP A 588 -12.21 8.42 9.57
C ASP A 588 -10.85 8.11 10.22
N HIS A 589 -10.85 7.47 11.38
CA HIS A 589 -9.64 7.09 12.12
C HIS A 589 -8.71 6.13 11.37
N ARG A 590 -9.22 5.42 10.36
CA ARG A 590 -8.45 4.51 9.50
C ARG A 590 -7.87 5.21 8.27
N GLY A 591 -8.34 6.40 7.94
CA GLY A 591 -7.99 7.12 6.71
C GLY A 591 -8.97 6.92 5.56
N LEU A 592 -10.16 6.37 5.82
CA LEU A 592 -11.24 6.26 4.84
C LEU A 592 -11.89 7.64 4.62
N PRO A 593 -11.95 8.16 3.38
CA PRO A 593 -12.59 9.43 3.09
C PRO A 593 -14.10 9.39 3.38
N LEU A 594 -14.56 10.29 4.22
CA LEU A 594 -15.97 10.47 4.58
C LEU A 594 -16.58 11.70 3.94
N ALA A 595 -15.76 12.73 3.67
CA ALA A 595 -16.22 13.96 3.05
C ALA A 595 -15.08 14.65 2.28
N LEU A 596 -15.46 15.42 1.28
CA LEU A 596 -14.62 16.40 0.61
C LEU A 596 -15.11 17.79 0.99
N ILE A 597 -14.22 18.59 1.56
CA ILE A 597 -14.55 19.88 2.15
C ILE A 597 -13.80 20.99 1.41
N SER A 598 -14.53 22.03 1.00
CA SER A 598 -13.94 23.19 0.34
C SER A 598 -13.23 24.12 1.34
N LYS A 599 -12.46 25.09 0.84
CA LYS A 599 -11.81 26.10 1.68
C LYS A 599 -12.81 26.95 2.47
N GLU A 600 -14.02 27.09 1.98
CA GLU A 600 -15.10 27.81 2.65
C GLU A 600 -15.76 26.98 3.75
N GLY A 601 -15.35 25.72 3.92
CA GLY A 601 -15.89 24.80 4.91
C GLY A 601 -17.16 24.06 4.45
N ALA A 602 -17.55 24.20 3.18
CA ALA A 602 -18.70 23.48 2.64
C ALA A 602 -18.36 22.02 2.33
N THR A 603 -19.27 21.12 2.67
CA THR A 603 -19.17 19.71 2.26
C THR A 603 -19.72 19.57 0.85
N GLU A 604 -18.85 19.20 -0.09
CA GLU A 604 -19.23 19.05 -1.51
C GLU A 604 -19.43 17.59 -1.92
N TRP A 605 -18.98 16.67 -1.13
CA TRP A 605 -19.20 15.23 -1.25
C TRP A 605 -19.13 14.62 0.14
N CYS A 606 -19.99 13.66 0.45
CA CYS A 606 -19.85 12.81 1.64
C CYS A 606 -20.43 11.42 1.40
N ALA A 607 -19.95 10.47 2.21
CA ALA A 607 -20.36 9.08 2.12
C ALA A 607 -20.34 8.38 3.48
N GLU A 608 -21.13 7.32 3.57
CA GLU A 608 -21.14 6.38 4.69
C GLU A 608 -20.79 4.98 4.21
N TYR A 609 -20.03 4.25 5.03
CA TYR A 609 -19.53 2.92 4.70
C TYR A 609 -19.81 1.94 5.82
N ASP A 610 -19.85 0.66 5.47
CA ASP A 610 -19.72 -0.40 6.46
C ASP A 610 -18.26 -0.58 6.89
N GLU A 611 -18.00 -1.51 7.79
CA GLU A 611 -16.68 -1.76 8.35
C GLU A 611 -15.68 -2.30 7.32
N TRP A 612 -16.18 -2.97 6.29
CA TRP A 612 -15.40 -3.57 5.21
C TRP A 612 -15.13 -2.63 4.03
N GLY A 613 -15.65 -1.41 4.13
CA GLY A 613 -15.48 -0.38 3.11
C GLY A 613 -16.54 -0.38 2.01
N ASN A 614 -17.66 -1.13 2.17
CA ASN A 614 -18.78 -1.03 1.25
C ASN A 614 -19.51 0.31 1.42
N LEU A 615 -19.80 0.94 0.31
CA LEU A 615 -20.56 2.19 0.29
C LEU A 615 -22.02 1.92 0.66
N LEU A 616 -22.49 2.54 1.73
CA LEU A 616 -23.89 2.45 2.19
C LEU A 616 -24.72 3.63 1.68
N ASN A 617 -24.16 4.82 1.71
CA ASN A 617 -24.83 6.04 1.27
C ASN A 617 -23.81 7.04 0.72
N GLU A 618 -24.23 7.82 -0.27
CA GLU A 618 -23.41 8.87 -0.89
C GLU A 618 -24.25 10.09 -1.21
N GLU A 619 -23.78 11.25 -0.79
CA GLU A 619 -24.31 12.54 -1.20
C GLU A 619 -23.28 13.25 -2.07
N ASN A 620 -23.57 13.41 -3.36
CA ASN A 620 -22.66 13.94 -4.36
C ASN A 620 -23.35 14.94 -5.32
N PRO A 621 -23.82 16.09 -4.81
CA PRO A 621 -24.55 17.05 -5.62
C PRO A 621 -23.74 17.67 -6.75
N HIS A 622 -22.41 17.67 -6.63
CA HIS A 622 -21.49 18.25 -7.63
C HIS A 622 -20.90 17.21 -8.58
N GLN A 623 -21.35 15.96 -8.49
CA GLN A 623 -20.86 14.84 -9.31
C GLN A 623 -19.32 14.70 -9.29
N LEU A 624 -18.72 14.91 -8.11
CA LEU A 624 -17.30 14.72 -7.92
C LEU A 624 -16.93 13.24 -8.03
N GLN A 625 -15.88 12.95 -8.76
CA GLN A 625 -15.34 11.60 -8.79
C GLN A 625 -14.49 11.37 -7.54
N GLN A 626 -14.96 10.51 -6.64
CA GLN A 626 -14.24 10.08 -5.45
C GLN A 626 -14.32 8.57 -5.32
N LEU A 627 -13.26 7.89 -5.73
CA LEU A 627 -13.16 6.44 -5.81
C LEU A 627 -12.18 5.83 -4.80
N ILE A 628 -11.50 6.65 -4.00
CA ILE A 628 -10.65 6.18 -2.90
C ILE A 628 -11.56 5.56 -1.84
N ARG A 629 -11.16 4.39 -1.34
CA ARG A 629 -11.84 3.67 -0.26
C ARG A 629 -10.92 3.61 0.96
N LEU A 630 -10.82 2.48 1.64
CA LEU A 630 -9.83 2.31 2.69
C LEU A 630 -8.41 2.62 2.16
N PRO A 631 -7.48 3.06 2.99
CA PRO A 631 -6.15 3.45 2.53
C PRO A 631 -5.51 2.42 1.60
N GLY A 632 -5.04 2.90 0.44
CA GLY A 632 -4.48 2.06 -0.62
C GLY A 632 -5.49 1.46 -1.59
N GLN A 633 -6.78 1.65 -1.36
CA GLN A 633 -7.85 1.08 -2.19
C GLN A 633 -8.45 2.10 -3.16
N GLN A 634 -8.68 1.64 -4.39
CA GLN A 634 -9.33 2.38 -5.47
C GLN A 634 -10.52 1.58 -6.00
N TYR A 635 -11.71 2.13 -5.95
CA TYR A 635 -12.93 1.47 -6.43
C TYR A 635 -12.96 1.38 -7.96
N ASP A 636 -13.23 0.19 -8.47
CA ASP A 636 -13.47 -0.09 -9.88
C ASP A 636 -14.96 -0.36 -10.11
N GLU A 637 -15.65 0.63 -10.69
CA GLU A 637 -17.10 0.58 -10.89
C GLU A 637 -17.55 -0.57 -11.78
N GLU A 638 -16.74 -0.96 -12.75
CA GLU A 638 -17.05 -2.01 -13.72
C GLU A 638 -17.13 -3.39 -13.09
N SER A 639 -16.26 -3.67 -12.12
CA SER A 639 -16.14 -4.99 -11.48
C SER A 639 -16.72 -5.06 -10.08
N GLY A 640 -16.90 -3.90 -9.42
CA GLY A 640 -17.23 -3.82 -8.01
C GLY A 640 -16.07 -4.15 -7.06
N LEU A 641 -14.88 -4.40 -7.60
CA LEU A 641 -13.68 -4.67 -6.84
C LEU A 641 -12.95 -3.39 -6.45
N TYR A 642 -12.12 -3.48 -5.41
CA TYR A 642 -11.20 -2.43 -5.03
C TYR A 642 -9.78 -2.83 -5.41
N TYR A 643 -9.16 -2.05 -6.29
CA TYR A 643 -7.74 -2.21 -6.60
C TYR A 643 -6.92 -1.77 -5.38
N ASN A 644 -6.15 -2.67 -4.82
CA ASN A 644 -5.36 -2.47 -3.60
C ASN A 644 -3.89 -2.80 -3.85
N ARG A 645 -3.23 -2.00 -4.67
CA ARG A 645 -1.82 -2.07 -5.07
C ARG A 645 -1.39 -3.43 -5.65
N HIS A 646 -1.31 -4.48 -4.85
CA HIS A 646 -0.82 -5.80 -5.28
C HIS A 646 -1.92 -6.81 -5.55
N ARG A 647 -3.09 -6.55 -5.03
CA ARG A 647 -4.27 -7.43 -5.19
C ARG A 647 -5.54 -6.63 -5.43
N TYR A 648 -6.57 -7.35 -5.78
CA TYR A 648 -7.94 -6.84 -5.86
C TYR A 648 -8.76 -7.37 -4.69
N TYR A 649 -9.40 -6.46 -4.00
CA TYR A 649 -10.20 -6.73 -2.83
C TYR A 649 -11.68 -6.76 -3.21
N ASP A 650 -12.40 -7.81 -2.76
CA ASP A 650 -13.86 -7.90 -2.87
C ASP A 650 -14.49 -7.43 -1.56
N PRO A 651 -15.08 -6.22 -1.50
CA PRO A 651 -15.63 -5.67 -0.26
C PRO A 651 -16.89 -6.41 0.21
N LEU A 652 -17.63 -7.05 -0.69
CA LEU A 652 -18.80 -7.86 -0.34
C LEU A 652 -18.39 -9.10 0.45
N GLN A 653 -17.25 -9.68 0.11
CA GLN A 653 -16.68 -10.84 0.78
C GLN A 653 -15.73 -10.49 1.91
N GLY A 654 -15.21 -9.26 1.93
CA GLY A 654 -14.19 -8.84 2.88
C GLY A 654 -12.87 -9.59 2.70
N ARG A 655 -12.50 -9.94 1.47
CA ARG A 655 -11.30 -10.74 1.15
C ARG A 655 -10.76 -10.43 -0.24
N TYR A 656 -9.53 -10.88 -0.49
CA TYR A 656 -8.91 -10.77 -1.81
C TYR A 656 -9.33 -11.90 -2.76
N ILE A 657 -9.30 -11.63 -4.06
CA ILE A 657 -9.64 -12.60 -5.10
C ILE A 657 -8.46 -13.49 -5.50
N THR A 658 -7.25 -13.16 -5.07
CA THR A 658 -6.02 -13.91 -5.32
C THR A 658 -5.27 -14.17 -4.03
N GLN A 659 -4.40 -15.16 -4.05
CA GLN A 659 -3.51 -15.45 -2.93
C GLN A 659 -2.52 -14.32 -2.69
N ASP A 660 -2.08 -14.19 -1.45
CA ASP A 660 -1.08 -13.18 -1.08
C ASP A 660 0.23 -13.43 -1.83
N PRO A 661 0.75 -12.43 -2.57
CA PRO A 661 2.01 -12.57 -3.28
C PRO A 661 3.21 -12.84 -2.37
N ILE A 662 3.11 -12.47 -1.08
CA ILE A 662 4.14 -12.74 -0.07
C ILE A 662 3.90 -14.03 0.70
N GLY A 663 2.89 -14.79 0.33
CA GLY A 663 2.56 -16.09 0.92
C GLY A 663 2.34 -16.03 2.43
N LEU A 664 2.91 -16.96 3.17
CA LEU A 664 2.79 -17.06 4.64
C LEU A 664 3.21 -15.78 5.40
N LYS A 665 3.97 -14.93 4.77
CA LYS A 665 4.39 -13.63 5.29
C LYS A 665 3.22 -12.68 5.55
N GLY A 666 2.20 -12.75 4.71
CA GLY A 666 0.95 -11.99 4.86
C GLY A 666 -0.07 -12.63 5.78
N GLY A 667 0.22 -13.83 6.27
CA GLY A 667 -0.69 -14.62 7.10
C GLY A 667 -0.88 -16.05 6.57
N TRP A 668 -1.55 -16.89 7.35
CA TRP A 668 -1.77 -18.28 6.96
C TRP A 668 -3.01 -18.45 6.06
N ASN A 669 -3.96 -17.52 6.15
CA ASN A 669 -5.04 -17.44 5.18
C ASN A 669 -4.65 -16.47 4.06
N PHE A 670 -4.28 -16.99 2.90
CA PHE A 670 -3.73 -16.23 1.78
C PHE A 670 -4.72 -15.26 1.12
N TYR A 671 -6.00 -15.34 1.43
CA TYR A 671 -7.04 -14.47 0.88
C TYR A 671 -7.51 -13.40 1.86
N GLN A 672 -6.98 -13.42 3.08
CA GLN A 672 -7.50 -12.62 4.18
C GLN A 672 -7.21 -11.13 4.03
N TYR A 673 -8.23 -10.31 4.29
CA TYR A 673 -8.11 -8.93 4.73
C TYR A 673 -8.15 -8.90 6.27
N PRO A 674 -7.60 -7.90 6.97
CA PRO A 674 -7.63 -7.86 8.44
C PRO A 674 -9.01 -8.16 9.03
N LEU A 675 -9.09 -9.10 9.97
CA LEU A 675 -10.36 -9.57 10.56
C LEU A 675 -10.96 -8.61 11.59
N ASN A 676 -10.21 -7.58 11.96
CA ASN A 676 -10.72 -6.40 12.65
C ASN A 676 -10.57 -5.19 11.73
N PRO A 677 -11.43 -5.02 10.73
CA PRO A 677 -11.35 -3.93 9.76
C PRO A 677 -11.71 -2.58 10.37
N VAL A 678 -12.26 -2.57 11.60
CA VAL A 678 -12.56 -1.34 12.35
C VAL A 678 -11.28 -0.61 12.77
N GLN A 679 -10.21 -1.36 13.06
CA GLN A 679 -8.92 -0.81 13.52
C GLN A 679 -7.80 -0.98 12.52
N TYR A 680 -7.78 -2.09 11.80
CA TYR A 680 -6.67 -2.49 10.94
C TYR A 680 -7.01 -2.36 9.47
N ILE A 681 -6.03 -1.98 8.69
CA ILE A 681 -6.12 -1.83 7.23
C ILE A 681 -4.95 -2.54 6.57
N ASP A 682 -5.14 -2.92 5.31
CA ASP A 682 -4.08 -3.39 4.44
C ASP A 682 -3.94 -2.44 3.26
N SER A 683 -3.01 -1.49 3.35
CA SER A 683 -2.82 -0.45 2.34
C SER A 683 -2.11 -0.93 1.07
N MET A 684 -1.52 -2.12 1.11
CA MET A 684 -0.69 -2.64 0.04
C MET A 684 -1.28 -3.88 -0.65
N GLY A 685 -2.35 -4.42 -0.13
CA GLY A 685 -2.85 -5.71 -0.59
C GLY A 685 -1.93 -6.88 -0.21
N LEU A 686 -1.25 -6.74 0.91
CA LEU A 686 -0.31 -7.69 1.48
C LEU A 686 -0.70 -7.89 2.93
N ALA A 687 -1.80 -8.60 3.12
CA ALA A 687 -2.37 -8.79 4.43
C ALA A 687 -1.28 -9.21 5.40
N SER A 688 -0.97 -8.34 6.33
CA SER A 688 -0.28 -8.72 7.55
C SER A 688 -1.28 -8.58 8.69
N LYS A 689 -1.12 -9.36 9.73
CA LYS A 689 -1.92 -9.26 10.96
C LYS A 689 -1.85 -7.86 11.57
N TYR A 690 -0.83 -7.11 11.21
CA TYR A 690 -0.55 -5.75 11.60
C TYR A 690 -0.81 -4.80 10.43
N GLY A 691 -2.05 -4.75 9.99
CA GLY A 691 -2.49 -3.60 9.21
C GLY A 691 -2.13 -2.36 10.02
N HIS A 692 -1.35 -1.47 9.44
CA HIS A 692 -0.93 -0.27 10.14
C HIS A 692 -2.15 0.41 10.72
N LEU A 693 -2.23 0.45 12.06
CA LEU A 693 -3.08 1.41 12.71
C LEU A 693 -2.69 2.76 12.14
N ASN A 694 -3.57 3.31 11.33
CA ASN A 694 -3.47 4.68 10.93
C ASN A 694 -3.88 5.54 12.14
N ASN A 695 -3.20 5.25 13.27
CA ASN A 695 -3.33 6.03 14.47
C ASN A 695 -2.68 7.38 14.15
N GLY A 696 -3.48 8.31 13.65
CA GLY A 696 -3.15 9.72 13.69
C GLY A 696 -2.80 10.21 15.11
N GLY A 697 -2.73 9.29 16.06
CA GLY A 697 -2.41 9.56 17.44
C GLY A 697 -0.92 9.69 17.74
N TYR A 698 -0.09 8.98 17.08
CA TYR A 698 1.36 9.14 17.25
C TYR A 698 1.84 10.02 16.10
N GLY A 699 2.24 11.22 16.43
CA GLY A 699 2.69 12.20 15.47
C GLY A 699 3.54 11.56 14.39
N ALA A 700 2.97 11.45 13.19
CA ALA A 700 3.74 11.05 12.06
C ALA A 700 4.90 12.04 11.97
N ARG A 701 6.08 11.60 12.33
CA ARG A 701 7.26 12.21 11.71
C ARG A 701 6.95 12.12 10.22
N PRO A 702 7.26 13.12 9.42
CA PRO A 702 7.48 12.90 8.04
C PRO A 702 8.59 11.85 8.04
N ASN A 703 8.17 10.61 8.17
CA ASN A 703 9.08 9.51 7.97
C ASN A 703 9.74 9.86 6.67
N LYS A 704 11.05 9.83 6.71
CA LYS A 704 11.83 9.70 5.51
C LYS A 704 10.87 9.21 4.44
N PRO A 705 10.51 10.00 3.44
CA PRO A 705 9.57 9.51 2.45
C PRO A 705 10.09 8.17 2.02
N PRO A 706 9.28 7.30 1.50
CA PRO A 706 9.72 6.03 0.95
C PRO A 706 10.59 6.29 -0.29
N THR A 707 11.50 7.23 -0.18
CA THR A 707 12.53 7.49 -1.16
C THR A 707 13.65 6.56 -0.84
N PRO A 708 13.88 5.62 -1.72
CA PRO A 708 14.93 4.66 -1.54
C PRO A 708 16.27 5.41 -1.47
N ASP A 709 17.04 5.06 -0.49
CA ASP A 709 18.48 5.32 -0.54
C ASP A 709 19.02 4.62 -1.78
N PRO A 710 19.61 5.33 -2.74
CA PRO A 710 20.07 4.72 -3.99
C PRO A 710 21.12 3.62 -3.81
N SER A 711 21.90 3.69 -2.74
CA SER A 711 22.84 2.62 -2.37
C SER A 711 22.11 1.32 -2.01
N LYS A 712 20.84 1.42 -1.63
CA LYS A 712 19.95 0.32 -1.30
C LYS A 712 18.89 0.07 -2.37
N LEU A 713 18.92 0.83 -3.47
CA LEU A 713 17.84 0.78 -4.45
C LEU A 713 17.63 -0.60 -5.06
N PRO A 714 18.64 -1.42 -5.33
CA PRO A 714 18.43 -2.79 -5.73
C PRO A 714 17.61 -3.59 -4.72
N ASP A 715 17.87 -3.41 -3.43
CA ASP A 715 17.13 -4.09 -2.37
C ASP A 715 15.74 -3.50 -2.18
N ILE A 716 15.61 -2.19 -2.33
CA ILE A 716 14.34 -1.49 -2.28
C ILE A 716 13.52 -1.74 -3.54
N ALA A 717 14.14 -1.77 -4.71
CA ALA A 717 13.46 -2.18 -5.92
C ALA A 717 12.95 -3.62 -5.82
N LYS A 718 13.64 -4.47 -5.10
CA LYS A 718 13.20 -5.83 -4.74
C LYS A 718 12.05 -5.82 -3.73
N GLN A 719 12.04 -4.90 -2.78
CA GLN A 719 10.96 -4.74 -1.80
C GLN A 719 9.72 -4.05 -2.40
N LEU A 720 9.92 -2.99 -3.18
CA LEU A 720 8.85 -2.25 -3.82
C LEU A 720 8.12 -3.04 -4.90
N ARG A 721 8.82 -3.93 -5.56
CA ARG A 721 8.18 -4.76 -6.55
C ARG A 721 7.33 -5.80 -5.96
N LEU A 722 7.45 -6.03 -4.57
CA LEU A 722 6.94 -7.19 -4.11
C LEU A 722 7.00 -8.17 -5.00
N PRO A 723 7.64 -8.36 -5.85
CA PRO A 723 7.43 -9.68 -6.28
C PRO A 723 8.15 -10.52 -5.32
N TYR A 724 7.34 -11.20 -4.61
CA TYR A 724 7.67 -12.50 -4.09
C TYR A 724 8.77 -13.19 -4.95
N PRO A 725 8.73 -13.19 -6.28
CA PRO A 725 9.83 -13.69 -7.09
C PRO A 725 11.14 -12.90 -7.01
N ILE A 726 11.13 -11.62 -6.79
CA ILE A 726 12.35 -10.80 -6.80
C ILE A 726 13.05 -10.80 -5.44
N ASP A 727 12.31 -10.85 -4.36
CA ASP A 727 12.88 -11.16 -3.06
C ASP A 727 13.55 -12.54 -3.08
N GLN A 728 12.98 -13.48 -3.81
CA GLN A 728 13.61 -14.77 -4.05
C GLN A 728 14.83 -14.69 -4.95
N ALA A 729 14.81 -13.80 -5.95
CA ALA A 729 15.92 -13.62 -6.87
C ALA A 729 17.16 -13.04 -6.22
N SER A 730 17.05 -12.34 -5.12
CA SER A 730 18.19 -11.67 -4.50
C SER A 730 19.08 -12.51 -3.62
N SER A 731 18.60 -13.57 -3.07
CA SER A 731 19.31 -14.70 -2.41
C SER A 731 18.30 -15.55 -1.65
N ALA A 732 18.42 -16.87 -1.71
CA ALA A 732 17.59 -17.75 -0.90
C ALA A 732 17.65 -17.45 0.61
N PRO A 733 18.77 -17.02 1.17
CA PRO A 733 18.83 -16.53 2.53
C PRO A 733 17.93 -15.31 2.80
N ASN A 734 17.72 -14.42 1.86
CA ASN A 734 16.91 -13.21 2.07
C ASN A 734 15.40 -13.47 1.99
N VAL A 735 14.98 -14.44 1.20
CA VAL A 735 13.58 -14.86 1.14
C VAL A 735 13.08 -15.28 2.52
N PHE A 736 13.83 -16.10 3.20
CA PHE A 736 13.46 -16.53 4.53
C PHE A 736 13.59 -15.42 5.59
N LYS A 737 14.61 -14.56 5.48
CA LYS A 737 14.81 -13.46 6.42
C LYS A 737 13.68 -12.45 6.35
N THR A 738 13.24 -12.13 5.15
CA THR A 738 12.07 -11.27 4.91
C THR A 738 10.79 -11.98 5.31
N PHE A 739 10.65 -13.24 4.98
CA PHE A 739 9.54 -14.11 5.30
C PHE A 739 9.26 -14.20 6.80
N PHE A 740 10.29 -14.36 7.63
CA PHE A 740 10.10 -14.51 9.07
C PHE A 740 9.91 -13.18 9.80
N ARG A 741 10.43 -12.07 9.26
CA ARG A 741 10.16 -10.74 9.81
C ARG A 741 8.69 -10.36 9.80
N ALA A 742 7.96 -10.79 8.78
CA ALA A 742 6.53 -10.45 8.66
C ALA A 742 5.62 -11.34 9.48
N LEU A 743 6.10 -12.46 9.98
CA LEU A 743 5.34 -13.36 10.86
C LEU A 743 5.55 -13.05 12.34
N SER A 744 6.51 -12.19 12.65
CA SER A 744 6.84 -11.86 14.04
C SER A 744 6.17 -10.56 14.47
N PRO A 745 5.60 -10.52 15.69
CA PRO A 745 5.12 -9.28 16.29
C PRO A 745 6.26 -8.35 16.72
N TYR A 746 7.50 -8.82 16.57
CA TYR A 746 8.68 -8.09 17.00
C TYR A 746 9.48 -7.62 15.79
N ASP A 747 9.98 -6.41 15.85
CA ASP A 747 11.07 -5.98 15.00
C ASP A 747 12.38 -6.41 15.64
N TYR A 748 13.14 -7.20 14.91
CA TYR A 748 14.43 -7.66 15.38
C TYR A 748 15.48 -6.64 15.04
N THR A 749 16.11 -6.14 16.07
CA THR A 749 17.17 -5.13 15.98
C THR A 749 18.48 -5.72 16.46
N LEU A 750 19.51 -5.56 15.65
CA LEU A 750 20.86 -5.95 16.03
C LEU A 750 21.52 -4.81 16.80
N TYR A 751 21.94 -5.07 18.04
CA TYR A 751 22.64 -4.10 18.85
C TYR A 751 24.13 -4.40 18.91
N CYS A 752 24.94 -3.36 18.75
CA CYS A 752 26.37 -3.42 18.93
C CYS A 752 26.74 -2.99 20.36
N ARG A 753 27.61 -3.75 20.98
CA ARG A 753 28.15 -3.45 22.31
C ARG A 753 29.57 -2.95 22.16
N LYS A 754 29.88 -1.91 22.83
CA LYS A 754 31.25 -1.44 22.98
C LYS A 754 32.03 -2.43 23.87
N TRP A 755 33.06 -3.01 23.34
CA TRP A 755 33.92 -3.92 24.07
C TRP A 755 35.33 -3.35 24.21
N VAL A 756 35.86 -3.45 25.42
CA VAL A 756 37.28 -3.27 25.66
C VAL A 756 37.94 -4.64 25.56
N LYS A 757 38.16 -5.13 24.37
CA LYS A 757 38.90 -6.37 24.13
C LYS A 757 40.18 -6.07 23.36
N PRO A 758 41.33 -6.55 23.81
CA PRO A 758 42.63 -6.22 23.26
C PRO A 758 42.87 -6.64 21.80
N ASN A 759 42.02 -7.50 21.29
CA ASN A 759 42.24 -8.12 19.96
C ASN A 759 41.31 -7.62 18.89
N LEU A 760 40.50 -6.61 19.16
CA LEU A 760 39.59 -6.02 18.17
C LEU A 760 39.94 -4.56 17.99
N THR A 761 40.24 -4.19 16.76
CA THR A 761 40.64 -2.84 16.35
C THR A 761 39.53 -1.80 16.46
N CYS A 762 38.37 -2.23 16.89
CA CYS A 762 37.17 -1.39 17.01
C CYS A 762 36.99 -0.89 18.46
N THR A 763 37.88 -0.06 18.93
CA THR A 763 37.72 0.64 20.20
C THR A 763 37.26 2.07 19.95
N PRO A 764 36.36 2.61 20.74
CA PRO A 764 36.01 4.03 20.61
C PRO A 764 37.20 4.90 20.86
N GLN A 765 37.31 5.96 20.11
CA GLN A 765 38.32 7.00 20.33
C GLN A 765 38.03 7.81 21.60
N ASP A 766 36.79 7.82 22.05
CA ASP A 766 36.35 8.53 23.26
C ASP A 766 35.36 7.66 24.05
N ASP A 767 35.86 7.12 25.15
CA ASP A 767 35.08 6.27 26.03
C ASP A 767 33.95 6.99 26.77
N SER A 768 34.02 8.32 26.87
CA SER A 768 32.99 9.12 27.50
C SER A 768 31.71 9.23 26.70
N GLN A 769 31.80 9.06 25.37
CA GLN A 769 30.65 9.12 24.48
C GLN A 769 29.91 7.78 24.40
N TYR A 770 30.51 6.69 24.80
CA TYR A 770 29.97 5.34 24.62
C TYR A 770 30.14 4.47 25.87
N PRO A 771 29.38 4.74 26.91
CA PRO A 771 29.54 4.02 28.18
C PRO A 771 29.05 2.56 28.09
N GLY A 772 29.91 1.66 27.71
CA GLY A 772 29.71 0.24 27.84
C GLY A 772 28.79 -0.44 26.81
N MET A 773 27.66 0.10 26.49
CA MET A 773 26.72 -0.42 25.49
C MET A 773 26.21 0.70 24.60
N ASP A 774 26.39 0.57 23.32
CA ASP A 774 25.78 1.47 22.36
C ASP A 774 24.37 1.00 22.04
N THR A 775 23.40 1.88 22.19
CA THR A 775 22.01 1.64 21.90
C THR A 775 21.66 1.80 20.42
N LYS A 776 22.64 2.21 19.61
CA LYS A 776 22.43 2.30 18.15
C LYS A 776 22.35 0.92 17.55
N THR A 777 21.41 0.79 16.63
CA THR A 777 21.22 -0.46 15.89
C THR A 777 22.33 -0.66 14.86
N ALA A 778 22.52 -1.88 14.41
CA ALA A 778 23.43 -2.13 13.31
C ALA A 778 23.07 -1.33 12.05
N SER A 779 21.79 -1.03 11.85
CA SER A 779 21.31 -0.19 10.74
C SER A 779 21.71 1.29 10.83
N ASP A 780 22.09 1.78 11.99
CA ASP A 780 22.60 3.15 12.16
C ASP A 780 24.00 3.32 11.61
N TYR A 781 24.76 2.24 11.53
CA TYR A 781 26.12 2.22 11.06
C TYR A 781 26.31 1.49 9.74
N LEU A 782 25.60 0.37 9.57
CA LEU A 782 25.66 -0.43 8.37
C LEU A 782 24.26 -0.82 7.89
N PRO A 783 24.09 -0.79 6.59
CA PRO A 783 22.81 -1.20 5.99
C PRO A 783 22.56 -2.71 6.00
N GLN A 784 23.48 -3.51 6.50
CA GLN A 784 23.40 -4.96 6.43
C GLN A 784 23.23 -5.59 7.81
N THR A 785 22.41 -6.61 7.89
CA THR A 785 22.12 -7.34 9.11
C THR A 785 23.12 -8.43 9.46
N ASN A 786 24.11 -8.70 8.59
CA ASN A 786 25.19 -9.67 8.83
C ASN A 786 26.52 -8.93 8.75
N TRP A 787 27.02 -8.52 9.89
CA TRP A 787 28.32 -7.89 9.96
C TRP A 787 29.40 -8.89 10.29
N PRO A 788 30.36 -9.07 9.42
CA PRO A 788 31.66 -9.54 9.87
C PRO A 788 32.20 -8.48 10.83
N THR A 789 32.71 -8.90 11.98
CA THR A 789 33.29 -7.99 12.98
C THR A 789 34.34 -7.04 12.42
N THR A 790 34.96 -7.41 11.31
CA THR A 790 35.91 -6.60 10.55
C THR A 790 35.31 -5.42 9.76
N GLN A 791 33.99 -5.35 9.65
CA GLN A 791 33.27 -4.25 8.92
C GLN A 791 32.55 -3.28 9.85
N LEU A 792 32.72 -3.40 11.14
CA LEU A 792 32.14 -2.46 12.09
C LEU A 792 32.81 -1.09 11.98
N PRO A 793 32.06 -0.02 12.25
CA PRO A 793 32.64 1.30 12.40
C PRO A 793 33.77 1.30 13.43
N PRO A 794 34.78 2.16 13.29
CA PRO A 794 35.84 2.25 14.29
C PRO A 794 35.27 2.47 15.69
N GLY A 795 35.68 1.64 16.62
CA GLY A 795 35.26 1.75 17.99
C GLY A 795 34.16 0.81 18.44
N TYR A 796 33.64 -0.02 17.53
CA TYR A 796 32.57 -0.95 17.86
C TYR A 796 32.93 -2.39 17.49
N THR A 797 32.43 -3.30 18.29
CA THR A 797 32.30 -4.70 17.94
C THR A 797 30.90 -5.17 18.21
N CYS A 798 30.37 -6.04 17.39
CA CYS A 798 29.14 -6.73 17.72
C CYS A 798 29.48 -7.90 18.65
N ALA A 799 28.82 -7.91 19.80
CA ALA A 799 28.59 -9.15 20.51
C ALA A 799 27.79 -10.10 19.61
N GLU A 800 27.52 -11.29 20.04
CA GLU A 800 26.49 -12.07 19.35
C GLU A 800 25.21 -11.24 19.19
N PRO A 801 24.57 -11.26 18.02
CA PRO A 801 23.41 -10.45 17.76
C PRO A 801 22.30 -10.81 18.75
N TYR A 802 21.85 -9.81 19.48
CA TYR A 802 20.65 -9.93 20.31
C TYR A 802 19.46 -9.56 19.42
N LEU A 803 18.45 -10.41 19.42
CA LEU A 803 17.18 -10.15 18.82
C LEU A 803 16.26 -9.56 19.90
N PHE A 804 15.96 -8.28 19.78
CA PHE A 804 15.02 -7.62 20.69
C PHE A 804 13.74 -7.30 19.95
N PRO A 805 12.58 -7.47 20.56
CA PRO A 805 11.34 -6.95 19.99
C PRO A 805 11.41 -5.44 19.92
N ASP A 806 10.93 -4.86 18.82
CA ASP A 806 10.82 -3.42 18.67
C ASP A 806 9.69 -2.91 19.58
N ILE A 807 10.10 -2.34 20.70
CA ILE A 807 9.19 -1.79 21.72
C ILE A 807 8.42 -0.55 21.23
N ASN A 808 8.78 0.00 20.09
CA ASN A 808 8.03 1.10 19.48
C ASN A 808 6.88 0.64 18.59
N LYS A 809 6.76 -0.67 18.34
CA LYS A 809 5.57 -1.20 17.69
C LYS A 809 4.39 -1.19 18.66
N PRO A 810 3.23 -0.68 18.24
CA PRO A 810 2.04 -0.64 19.08
C PRO A 810 1.56 -2.03 19.50
N ASP A 811 1.95 -3.06 18.75
CA ASP A 811 1.56 -4.45 18.95
C ASP A 811 2.58 -5.27 19.74
N GLY A 812 3.46 -4.61 20.47
CA GLY A 812 4.51 -5.27 21.26
C GLY A 812 4.12 -6.64 21.86
N PRO A 813 4.73 -7.12 22.85
CA PRO A 813 4.61 -8.53 23.29
C PRO A 813 3.19 -9.11 23.50
N ALA A 814 2.15 -8.27 23.42
CA ALA A 814 0.76 -8.73 23.61
C ALA A 814 0.23 -9.71 22.54
N THR A 815 0.87 -9.77 21.37
CA THR A 815 0.42 -10.63 20.25
C THR A 815 1.34 -11.82 19.99
N ALA A 816 2.23 -12.10 20.92
CA ALA A 816 3.33 -13.05 20.77
C ALA A 816 2.94 -14.51 20.44
N GLY A 817 1.77 -14.95 20.79
CA GLY A 817 1.42 -16.37 20.72
C GLY A 817 1.49 -17.02 19.34
N ILE A 818 0.95 -16.37 18.31
CA ILE A 818 0.95 -16.92 16.93
C ILE A 818 2.12 -16.40 16.10
N ASP A 819 2.61 -15.24 16.45
CA ASP A 819 3.63 -14.54 15.70
C ASP A 819 5.05 -14.94 16.08
N ASP A 820 5.23 -15.58 17.24
CA ASP A 820 6.50 -16.20 17.66
C ASP A 820 7.01 -17.28 16.70
N LEU A 821 6.14 -17.81 15.86
CA LEU A 821 6.55 -18.72 14.80
C LEU A 821 7.53 -18.05 13.84
N GLY A 822 7.28 -16.79 13.49
CA GLY A 822 8.17 -16.00 12.65
C GLY A 822 9.55 -15.83 13.29
N GLU A 823 9.59 -15.56 14.58
CA GLU A 823 10.83 -15.48 15.36
C GLU A 823 11.60 -16.80 15.38
N ILE A 824 10.92 -17.87 15.70
CA ILE A 824 11.52 -19.21 15.78
C ILE A 824 12.11 -19.61 14.43
N LEU A 825 11.35 -19.42 13.38
CA LEU A 825 11.77 -19.71 12.02
C LEU A 825 12.90 -18.77 11.56
N ALA A 826 12.92 -17.52 11.98
CA ALA A 826 14.03 -16.58 11.72
C ALA A 826 15.31 -16.99 12.45
N LYS A 827 15.23 -17.38 13.74
CA LYS A 827 16.37 -17.87 14.53
C LYS A 827 16.97 -19.14 13.92
N MET A 828 16.13 -20.03 13.44
CA MET A 828 16.58 -21.27 12.81
C MET A 828 17.39 -20.99 11.55
N LYS A 829 17.00 -20.04 10.75
CA LYS A 829 17.72 -19.70 9.54
C LYS A 829 19.01 -18.93 9.78
N GLN A 830 19.08 -18.07 10.75
CA GLN A 830 20.34 -17.44 11.12
C GLN A 830 21.40 -18.47 11.54
N ARG A 831 20.99 -19.58 12.16
CA ARG A 831 21.90 -20.69 12.46
C ARG A 831 22.39 -21.40 11.20
N THR A 832 21.53 -21.62 10.22
CA THR A 832 21.89 -22.30 8.97
C THR A 832 22.79 -21.44 8.06
N SER A 833 22.58 -20.13 8.01
CA SER A 833 23.42 -19.22 7.24
C SER A 833 24.85 -19.03 7.83
N ARG A 834 25.02 -19.30 9.15
CA ARG A 834 26.35 -19.27 9.79
C ARG A 834 27.19 -20.52 9.54
N GLY A 835 26.55 -21.66 9.26
CA GLY A 835 27.23 -22.92 8.94
C GLY A 835 27.91 -22.94 7.56
N ILE A 836 27.48 -22.07 6.66
CA ILE A 836 27.93 -22.04 5.26
C ILE A 836 29.15 -21.12 5.05
N ARG A 837 29.53 -20.33 6.05
CA ARG A 837 30.67 -19.39 5.97
C ARG A 837 31.92 -19.86 6.77
N LYS A 838 32.06 -21.15 7.02
CA LYS A 838 33.34 -21.71 7.46
C LYS A 838 34.02 -22.46 6.35
#